data_bb4f3d69947cbaa55b05fc6d9414583a
#
_entry.id   bb4f3d69947cbaa55b05fc6d9414583a
#
_cell.length_a   1.000
_cell.length_b   1.000
_cell.length_c   1.000
_cell.angle_alpha   90.00
_cell.angle_beta   90.00
_cell.angle_gamma   90.00
#
_symmetry.space_group_name_H-M   'P 1'
#
loop_
_entity.id
_entity.type
_entity.pdbx_description
1 polymer ?
#
loop_
_entity_poly.entity_id
_entity_poly.type
_entity_poly.pdbx_seq_one_letter_code
_entity_poly.pdbx_strand_id
1 'polypeptide(L)'
;MKKNFLAAILLAGMMSAGGAAWATGEADAAPWAAVMAAAAQQDEKTVTSPDGVTFLKVGLKDGRAYYKVGYYADGKEGRKVVTMLEESPLGLVANIGDFSRDLVWVKEQTGTHDIRYDLERSKASRVDKKANTFTVRLANAKKQEMEVEFVVEDHNVAFRYFLPKQGGTGSVRVMNETTGFRFPGKTTTFLTPQSDAMIGWKRTKPSYEEEYKADAPMDTPSQYGHGYTFPGLFHVGEDGWVLVSETGVDSRYCGSRLSDAQDGLYTVAFPMPEENNGNGTSEPAFALPGHTPWRTITVSQDLAPIVETTVPWDVVEPRFTTEHKYKYGRGTWSWILWQDNSINYDDQVRYIDMASAMGYEYTLIDNWWDNNIGHKRMEELIRYARSKGVELFLWYSSSGYWNDIEQSPINIMDNPIARKREMRWLQQQGVRGIKVDFFGGDKQETMRLYEAILSDADDHGLMVIFHGCTLPRGWERMYPNYVGSEAVLASENMIFNQHFCDNEAFNATLHPFIRNTVGCMEFGGTFLNKRMNRGNDGGPIRVTTDIFQLATAVAFQNPIQNFALAPNNLTDVPAFEIDFMKEIPTVWDEVKFIDGYPGRYVVLARRHGQDWYVAALNAGKETLKLTVDLPMLAGSPVAYYHDGKDGKTPQVEETKVGKKGQFKFTLPSCGGAVLKTKNQ
;
A
#
# COMPACT_ATOMS: atom_id res chain seq x y z
N MET A 1 46.21 -20.21 31.96
CA MET A 1 45.98 -21.41 31.13
C MET A 1 44.89 -21.04 30.14
N LYS A 2 45.19 -20.48 29.03
CA LYS A 2 45.48 -20.94 27.66
C LYS A 2 44.61 -22.15 27.23
N LYS A 3 43.72 -21.85 26.28
CA LYS A 3 43.36 -22.58 25.06
C LYS A 3 41.87 -22.92 24.93
N ASN A 4 41.41 -22.56 23.75
CA ASN A 4 40.31 -23.09 22.96
C ASN A 4 38.94 -22.43 23.10
N PHE A 5 38.75 -21.33 22.35
CA PHE A 5 37.50 -20.96 21.72
C PHE A 5 37.81 -20.40 20.34
N LEU A 6 38.01 -21.29 19.39
CA LEU A 6 38.02 -20.99 17.97
C LEU A 6 37.63 -22.27 17.22
N ALA A 7 36.37 -22.42 16.94
CA ALA A 7 35.84 -23.26 15.84
C ALA A 7 34.33 -23.44 16.02
N ALA A 8 33.54 -22.54 15.52
CA ALA A 8 32.13 -22.78 15.11
C ALA A 8 31.54 -21.50 14.49
N ILE A 9 32.11 -21.00 13.41
CA ILE A 9 31.46 -20.09 12.48
C ILE A 9 31.99 -20.46 11.10
N LEU A 10 31.35 -21.45 10.50
CA LEU A 10 31.45 -21.75 9.06
C LEU A 10 30.47 -22.91 8.80
N LEU A 11 29.22 -22.57 8.57
CA LEU A 11 28.23 -23.32 7.76
C LEU A 11 26.82 -22.76 8.02
N ALA A 12 26.51 -21.63 7.43
CA ALA A 12 25.15 -21.22 7.09
C ALA A 12 25.27 -20.00 6.16
N GLY A 13 25.37 -20.23 4.87
CA GLY A 13 25.53 -19.15 3.92
C GLY A 13 25.53 -19.64 2.48
N MET A 14 24.65 -20.55 2.16
CA MET A 14 24.31 -20.85 0.76
C MET A 14 22.79 -20.92 0.66
N MET A 15 22.15 -19.76 0.63
CA MET A 15 20.89 -19.58 -0.05
C MET A 15 21.10 -18.57 -1.16
N SER A 16 20.86 -19.04 -2.36
CA SER A 16 21.04 -18.42 -3.65
C SER A 16 20.38 -17.05 -3.74
N ALA A 17 21.16 -15.99 -3.55
CA ALA A 17 20.88 -14.77 -4.24
C ALA A 17 21.17 -15.05 -5.72
N GLY A 18 20.13 -15.25 -6.51
CA GLY A 18 20.22 -15.30 -7.98
C GLY A 18 20.51 -13.91 -8.55
N GLY A 19 21.54 -13.27 -8.07
CA GLY A 19 22.21 -12.21 -8.79
C GLY A 19 23.11 -12.87 -9.84
N ALA A 20 22.82 -12.67 -11.12
CA ALA A 20 23.67 -13.12 -12.19
C ALA A 20 25.08 -12.53 -12.00
N ALA A 21 25.98 -13.30 -11.39
CA ALA A 21 27.38 -12.94 -11.29
C ALA A 21 27.97 -12.95 -12.69
N TRP A 22 28.27 -11.79 -13.22
CA TRP A 22 29.06 -11.64 -14.44
C TRP A 22 30.47 -12.10 -14.14
N ALA A 23 30.88 -13.20 -14.73
CA ALA A 23 32.27 -13.64 -14.71
C ALA A 23 33.12 -12.55 -15.35
N THR A 24 34.15 -12.08 -14.65
CA THR A 24 35.20 -11.23 -15.18
C THR A 24 36.09 -12.07 -16.12
N GLY A 25 35.61 -12.27 -17.35
CA GLY A 25 36.43 -12.73 -18.45
C GLY A 25 36.95 -11.48 -19.16
N GLU A 26 38.26 -11.32 -19.30
CA GLU A 26 38.87 -10.41 -20.24
C GLU A 26 38.39 -10.79 -21.65
N ALA A 27 37.30 -10.16 -22.11
CA ALA A 27 36.94 -10.19 -23.51
C ALA A 27 37.56 -8.97 -24.19
N ASP A 28 38.21 -9.18 -25.30
CA ASP A 28 38.82 -8.18 -26.17
C ASP A 28 37.92 -6.94 -26.29
N ALA A 29 38.35 -5.85 -25.70
CA ALA A 29 37.62 -4.58 -25.73
C ALA A 29 37.74 -4.00 -27.15
N ALA A 30 36.66 -4.15 -27.92
CA ALA A 30 36.45 -3.36 -29.12
C ALA A 30 36.69 -1.87 -28.80
N PRO A 31 37.37 -1.11 -29.67
CA PRO A 31 37.60 0.29 -29.39
C PRO A 31 36.29 1.02 -29.06
N TRP A 32 36.28 1.74 -27.97
CA TRP A 32 35.06 2.44 -27.47
C TRP A 32 34.35 3.29 -28.54
N ALA A 33 35.16 3.89 -29.47
CA ALA A 33 34.63 4.61 -30.62
C ALA A 33 33.81 3.74 -31.59
N ALA A 34 34.13 2.45 -31.72
CA ALA A 34 33.32 1.52 -32.52
C ALA A 34 32.05 1.10 -31.81
N VAL A 35 32.08 0.98 -30.47
CA VAL A 35 30.89 0.76 -29.65
C VAL A 35 29.94 1.95 -29.74
N MET A 36 30.43 3.18 -29.65
CA MET A 36 29.66 4.41 -29.81
C MET A 36 29.05 4.55 -31.21
N ALA A 37 29.77 4.17 -32.27
CA ALA A 37 29.26 4.24 -33.64
C ALA A 37 28.20 3.17 -33.95
N ALA A 38 28.36 1.96 -33.41
CA ALA A 38 27.38 0.87 -33.56
C ALA A 38 26.14 1.07 -32.72
N ALA A 39 26.22 1.77 -31.60
CA ALA A 39 25.13 2.01 -30.64
C ALA A 39 24.23 3.19 -31.00
N ALA A 40 24.55 3.95 -32.06
CA ALA A 40 23.75 5.11 -32.49
C ALA A 40 22.34 4.71 -33.02
N GLN A 41 22.13 3.44 -33.33
CA GLN A 41 20.85 2.92 -33.81
C GLN A 41 20.65 1.51 -33.25
N GLN A 42 19.84 1.38 -32.21
CA GLN A 42 19.44 0.06 -31.69
C GLN A 42 17.93 -0.13 -31.82
N ASP A 43 17.55 -1.22 -32.49
CA ASP A 43 16.15 -1.64 -32.60
C ASP A 43 15.56 -1.95 -31.22
N GLU A 44 14.26 -1.67 -31.05
CA GLU A 44 13.53 -1.99 -29.83
C GLU A 44 13.62 -3.49 -29.51
N LYS A 45 13.99 -3.81 -28.27
CA LYS A 45 13.89 -5.17 -27.74
C LYS A 45 12.52 -5.35 -27.10
N THR A 46 11.85 -6.44 -27.47
CA THR A 46 10.54 -6.79 -26.91
C THR A 46 10.68 -7.98 -25.97
N VAL A 47 10.14 -7.83 -24.77
CA VAL A 47 9.97 -8.88 -23.76
C VAL A 47 8.48 -9.00 -23.46
N THR A 48 7.95 -10.23 -23.45
CA THR A 48 6.55 -10.47 -23.12
C THR A 48 6.42 -11.11 -21.75
N SER A 49 5.23 -11.02 -21.16
CA SER A 49 4.84 -11.82 -20.00
C SER A 49 4.85 -13.33 -20.33
N PRO A 50 4.84 -14.22 -19.33
CA PRO A 50 4.78 -15.67 -19.54
C PRO A 50 3.57 -16.13 -20.37
N ASP A 51 2.41 -15.50 -20.21
CA ASP A 51 1.20 -15.75 -21.02
C ASP A 51 1.27 -15.15 -22.45
N GLY A 52 2.31 -14.32 -22.72
CA GLY A 52 2.53 -13.66 -23.99
C GLY A 52 1.54 -12.53 -24.31
N VAL A 53 0.81 -12.03 -23.31
CA VAL A 53 -0.18 -10.95 -23.48
C VAL A 53 0.44 -9.58 -23.24
N THR A 54 1.07 -9.35 -22.09
CA THR A 54 1.73 -8.08 -21.78
C THR A 54 3.07 -7.98 -22.49
N PHE A 55 3.41 -6.82 -23.00
CA PHE A 55 4.72 -6.57 -23.57
C PHE A 55 5.41 -5.36 -22.94
N LEU A 56 6.71 -5.47 -22.80
CA LEU A 56 7.68 -4.42 -22.57
C LEU A 56 8.53 -4.26 -23.82
N LYS A 57 8.69 -3.03 -24.31
CA LYS A 57 9.69 -2.69 -25.32
C LYS A 57 10.70 -1.74 -24.72
N VAL A 58 11.99 -2.00 -24.93
CA VAL A 58 13.09 -1.15 -24.46
C VAL A 58 13.96 -0.77 -25.63
N GLY A 59 14.32 0.49 -25.72
CA GLY A 59 15.14 1.01 -26.82
C GLY A 59 16.07 2.12 -26.40
N LEU A 60 16.96 2.48 -27.34
CA LEU A 60 17.83 3.63 -27.24
C LEU A 60 17.67 4.50 -28.49
N LYS A 61 17.38 5.78 -28.30
CA LYS A 61 17.17 6.75 -29.35
C LYS A 61 17.92 8.05 -29.02
N ASP A 62 18.79 8.48 -29.90
CA ASP A 62 19.60 9.69 -29.72
C ASP A 62 20.35 9.72 -28.37
N GLY A 63 20.89 8.56 -27.96
CA GLY A 63 21.61 8.41 -26.70
C GLY A 63 20.71 8.48 -25.45
N ARG A 64 19.37 8.36 -25.58
CA ARG A 64 18.41 8.34 -24.48
C ARG A 64 17.69 7.00 -24.43
N ALA A 65 17.75 6.35 -23.27
CA ALA A 65 17.02 5.11 -23.07
C ALA A 65 15.53 5.39 -22.84
N TYR A 66 14.68 4.53 -23.38
CA TYR A 66 13.25 4.61 -23.22
C TYR A 66 12.61 3.22 -23.14
N TYR A 67 11.37 3.19 -22.69
CA TYR A 67 10.55 2.00 -22.69
C TYR A 67 9.11 2.29 -23.13
N LYS A 68 8.39 1.23 -23.54
CA LYS A 68 6.95 1.24 -23.82
C LYS A 68 6.32 0.02 -23.19
N VAL A 69 5.10 0.14 -22.69
CA VAL A 69 4.34 -0.96 -22.10
C VAL A 69 2.95 -1.02 -22.73
N GLY A 70 2.46 -2.22 -22.93
CA GLY A 70 1.13 -2.46 -23.45
C GLY A 70 0.79 -3.94 -23.47
N TYR A 71 -0.23 -4.27 -24.23
CA TYR A 71 -0.66 -5.66 -24.34
C TYR A 71 -1.14 -6.00 -25.75
N TYR A 72 -1.22 -7.29 -26.03
CA TYR A 72 -1.76 -7.82 -27.28
C TYR A 72 -3.22 -8.25 -27.05
N ALA A 73 -4.17 -7.52 -27.63
CA ALA A 73 -5.59 -7.85 -27.60
C ALA A 73 -5.95 -8.81 -28.75
N ASP A 74 -6.86 -9.73 -28.50
CA ASP A 74 -7.43 -10.56 -29.56
C ASP A 74 -8.37 -9.71 -30.44
N GLY A 75 -8.17 -9.75 -31.74
CA GLY A 75 -8.97 -9.02 -32.71
C GLY A 75 -9.51 -9.93 -33.82
N LYS A 76 -10.53 -9.46 -34.55
CA LYS A 76 -11.16 -10.21 -35.67
C LYS A 76 -10.19 -10.53 -36.81
N GLU A 77 -9.10 -9.76 -36.93
CA GLU A 77 -8.09 -9.88 -38.01
C GLU A 77 -6.71 -10.32 -37.47
N GLY A 78 -6.63 -10.82 -36.22
CA GLY A 78 -5.39 -11.20 -35.54
C GLY A 78 -5.12 -10.39 -34.30
N ARG A 79 -3.97 -10.59 -33.66
CA ARG A 79 -3.57 -9.86 -32.46
C ARG A 79 -3.34 -8.38 -32.75
N LYS A 80 -4.08 -7.51 -32.05
CA LYS A 80 -3.91 -6.06 -32.08
C LYS A 80 -2.92 -5.63 -30.98
N VAL A 81 -1.97 -4.76 -31.33
CA VAL A 81 -1.07 -4.11 -30.36
C VAL A 81 -1.79 -2.93 -29.71
N VAL A 82 -1.90 -2.92 -28.38
CA VAL A 82 -2.45 -1.82 -27.59
C VAL A 82 -1.32 -1.26 -26.74
N THR A 83 -0.91 -0.03 -27.03
CA THR A 83 0.14 0.68 -26.26
C THR A 83 -0.51 1.49 -25.17
N MET A 84 -0.20 1.18 -23.92
CA MET A 84 -0.75 1.82 -22.72
C MET A 84 0.16 2.93 -22.19
N LEU A 85 1.49 2.70 -22.26
CA LEU A 85 2.52 3.72 -22.07
C LEU A 85 3.32 3.86 -23.36
N GLU A 86 3.34 5.07 -23.88
CA GLU A 86 4.11 5.44 -25.06
C GLU A 86 5.61 5.55 -24.70
N GLU A 87 6.44 6.08 -25.61
CA GLU A 87 7.88 6.24 -25.42
C GLU A 87 8.19 7.06 -24.14
N SER A 88 8.48 6.33 -23.07
CA SER A 88 8.69 6.86 -21.71
C SER A 88 10.18 6.84 -21.37
N PRO A 89 10.78 7.94 -20.89
CA PRO A 89 12.21 8.02 -20.65
C PRO A 89 12.64 7.15 -19.46
N LEU A 90 13.87 6.64 -19.55
CA LEU A 90 14.63 5.99 -18.50
C LEU A 90 15.89 6.75 -18.19
N GLY A 91 16.33 6.75 -16.94
CA GLY A 91 17.64 7.26 -16.54
C GLY A 91 17.64 7.93 -15.18
N LEU A 92 18.84 8.20 -14.72
CA LEU A 92 19.08 8.94 -13.49
C LEU A 92 20.36 9.77 -13.59
N VAL A 93 20.45 10.80 -12.75
CA VAL A 93 21.65 11.63 -12.59
C VAL A 93 22.19 11.42 -11.18
N ALA A 94 23.44 11.01 -11.09
CA ALA A 94 24.11 10.74 -9.83
C ALA A 94 25.44 11.49 -9.73
N ASN A 95 25.97 11.63 -8.52
CA ASN A 95 27.27 12.24 -8.33
C ASN A 95 28.43 11.48 -9.02
N ILE A 96 28.21 10.22 -9.38
CA ILE A 96 29.17 9.39 -10.12
C ILE A 96 29.03 9.48 -11.64
N GLY A 97 27.91 10.02 -12.16
CA GLY A 97 27.67 10.14 -13.61
C GLY A 97 26.24 10.53 -13.96
N ASP A 98 26.08 11.08 -15.17
CA ASP A 98 24.79 11.32 -15.81
C ASP A 98 24.44 10.12 -16.70
N PHE A 99 23.34 9.43 -16.37
CA PHE A 99 22.80 8.28 -17.08
C PHE A 99 21.44 8.58 -17.73
N SER A 100 21.17 9.84 -18.01
CA SER A 100 19.93 10.29 -18.68
C SER A 100 20.09 10.56 -20.17
N ARG A 101 21.34 10.64 -20.66
CA ARG A 101 21.68 11.01 -22.03
C ARG A 101 23.07 10.53 -22.42
N ASP A 102 23.39 10.64 -23.71
CA ASP A 102 24.65 10.23 -24.31
C ASP A 102 25.03 8.77 -23.94
N LEU A 103 24.01 7.94 -23.85
CA LEU A 103 24.12 6.54 -23.50
C LEU A 103 24.39 5.68 -24.71
N VAL A 104 25.09 4.58 -24.46
CA VAL A 104 25.28 3.50 -25.43
C VAL A 104 24.82 2.19 -24.81
N TRP A 105 24.27 1.31 -25.64
CA TRP A 105 23.84 -0.02 -25.26
C TRP A 105 25.04 -0.97 -25.26
N VAL A 106 25.43 -1.44 -24.07
CA VAL A 106 26.64 -2.27 -23.89
C VAL A 106 26.32 -3.75 -24.02
N LYS A 107 25.28 -4.19 -23.29
CA LYS A 107 24.89 -5.59 -23.19
C LYS A 107 23.46 -5.74 -22.73
N GLU A 108 22.86 -6.87 -23.09
CA GLU A 108 21.55 -7.27 -22.63
C GLU A 108 21.55 -8.73 -22.14
N GLN A 109 20.59 -9.05 -21.27
CA GLN A 109 20.36 -10.41 -20.80
C GLN A 109 18.87 -10.62 -20.58
N THR A 110 18.37 -11.78 -21.04
CA THR A 110 17.01 -12.25 -20.75
C THR A 110 17.07 -13.46 -19.83
N GLY A 111 16.01 -13.68 -19.08
CA GLY A 111 15.87 -14.83 -18.19
C GLY A 111 14.43 -15.04 -17.76
N THR A 112 14.25 -15.95 -16.82
CA THR A 112 12.97 -16.22 -16.16
C THR A 112 13.17 -16.23 -14.66
N HIS A 113 12.11 -15.90 -13.92
CA HIS A 113 12.11 -15.88 -12.46
C HIS A 113 10.85 -16.56 -11.93
N ASP A 114 11.01 -17.51 -11.00
CA ASP A 114 9.90 -18.12 -10.27
C ASP A 114 9.61 -17.28 -9.02
N ILE A 115 8.38 -16.80 -8.91
CA ILE A 115 7.92 -15.99 -7.78
C ILE A 115 7.06 -16.88 -6.88
N ARG A 116 7.59 -17.23 -5.70
CA ARG A 116 6.91 -18.10 -4.73
C ARG A 116 7.09 -17.58 -3.33
N TYR A 117 5.98 -17.30 -2.66
CA TYR A 117 5.97 -16.92 -1.25
C TYR A 117 4.58 -17.10 -0.64
N ASP A 118 4.56 -17.24 0.69
CA ASP A 118 3.36 -17.16 1.52
C ASP A 118 3.35 -15.80 2.25
N LEU A 119 2.21 -15.10 2.22
CA LEU A 119 2.05 -13.78 2.83
C LEU A 119 0.62 -13.57 3.32
N GLU A 120 0.29 -14.15 4.47
CA GLU A 120 -1.06 -14.15 5.07
C GLU A 120 -1.66 -12.74 5.23
N ARG A 121 -0.83 -11.72 5.46
CA ARG A 121 -1.26 -10.34 5.70
C ARG A 121 -1.41 -9.47 4.44
N SER A 122 -1.38 -10.07 3.25
CA SER A 122 -1.69 -9.39 1.99
C SER A 122 -3.04 -9.83 1.42
N LYS A 123 -3.37 -9.39 0.20
CA LYS A 123 -4.62 -9.76 -0.50
C LYS A 123 -4.64 -11.20 -1.02
N ALA A 124 -3.48 -11.86 -1.04
CA ALA A 124 -3.32 -13.25 -1.43
C ALA A 124 -2.36 -13.93 -0.45
N SER A 125 -2.84 -14.93 0.29
CA SER A 125 -2.03 -15.61 1.30
C SER A 125 -0.88 -16.42 0.70
N ARG A 126 -0.98 -16.76 -0.59
CA ARG A 126 0.05 -17.49 -1.34
C ARG A 126 0.15 -16.99 -2.77
N VAL A 127 1.38 -16.80 -3.23
CA VAL A 127 1.71 -16.48 -4.62
C VAL A 127 2.62 -17.56 -5.18
N ASP A 128 2.27 -18.06 -6.39
CA ASP A 128 3.08 -19.03 -7.18
C ASP A 128 2.88 -18.71 -8.65
N LYS A 129 3.80 -17.97 -9.24
CA LYS A 129 3.76 -17.56 -10.65
C LYS A 129 5.16 -17.39 -11.23
N LYS A 130 5.22 -17.14 -12.53
CA LYS A 130 6.47 -16.88 -13.25
C LYS A 130 6.52 -15.47 -13.79
N ALA A 131 7.74 -14.99 -13.98
CA ALA A 131 8.03 -13.76 -14.69
C ALA A 131 9.16 -13.98 -15.70
N ASN A 132 9.16 -13.19 -16.77
CA ASN A 132 10.31 -13.04 -17.64
C ASN A 132 11.13 -11.86 -17.15
N THR A 133 12.45 -11.95 -17.26
CA THR A 133 13.37 -10.89 -16.85
C THR A 133 14.16 -10.37 -18.03
N PHE A 134 14.47 -9.09 -17.99
CA PHE A 134 15.33 -8.44 -18.97
C PHE A 134 16.22 -7.43 -18.26
N THR A 135 17.52 -7.51 -18.51
CA THR A 135 18.48 -6.55 -17.99
C THR A 135 19.25 -5.93 -19.15
N VAL A 136 19.32 -4.61 -19.18
CA VAL A 136 20.15 -3.86 -20.11
C VAL A 136 21.23 -3.11 -19.37
N ARG A 137 22.47 -3.25 -19.83
CA ARG A 137 23.60 -2.46 -19.38
C ARG A 137 23.84 -1.31 -20.33
N LEU A 138 23.84 -0.11 -19.80
CA LEU A 138 24.08 1.15 -20.49
C LEU A 138 25.37 1.79 -19.97
N ALA A 139 26.09 2.49 -20.83
CA ALA A 139 27.23 3.29 -20.43
C ALA A 139 27.10 4.71 -20.97
N ASN A 140 27.53 5.69 -20.18
CA ASN A 140 27.59 7.09 -20.60
C ASN A 140 28.88 7.42 -21.34
N ALA A 141 29.01 8.63 -21.85
CA ALA A 141 30.19 9.09 -22.59
C ALA A 141 31.52 8.94 -21.81
N LYS A 142 31.49 8.88 -20.49
CA LYS A 142 32.62 8.66 -19.61
C LYS A 142 32.89 7.18 -19.30
N LYS A 143 32.20 6.26 -19.98
CA LYS A 143 32.26 4.80 -19.76
C LYS A 143 31.84 4.35 -18.38
N GLN A 144 31.04 5.16 -17.70
CA GLN A 144 30.41 4.77 -16.43
C GLN A 144 29.16 3.96 -16.76
N GLU A 145 28.93 2.88 -16.02
CA GLU A 145 27.87 1.90 -16.31
C GLU A 145 26.71 1.99 -15.35
N MET A 146 25.53 1.69 -15.87
CA MET A 146 24.28 1.49 -15.14
C MET A 146 23.53 0.32 -15.78
N GLU A 147 22.85 -0.48 -14.98
CA GLU A 147 21.91 -1.48 -15.51
C GLU A 147 20.48 -1.04 -15.22
N VAL A 148 19.57 -1.38 -16.12
CA VAL A 148 18.14 -1.33 -15.88
C VAL A 148 17.63 -2.76 -15.85
N GLU A 149 17.11 -3.17 -14.71
CA GLU A 149 16.56 -4.50 -14.50
C GLU A 149 15.04 -4.45 -14.62
N PHE A 150 14.47 -5.31 -15.46
CA PHE A 150 13.03 -5.45 -15.68
C PHE A 150 12.53 -6.83 -15.27
N VAL A 151 11.36 -6.87 -14.69
CA VAL A 151 10.55 -8.07 -14.42
C VAL A 151 9.21 -7.87 -15.12
N VAL A 152 8.84 -8.84 -15.98
CA VAL A 152 7.60 -8.80 -16.77
C VAL A 152 6.76 -10.01 -16.38
N GLU A 153 5.65 -9.74 -15.73
CA GLU A 153 4.64 -10.72 -15.30
C GLU A 153 3.37 -10.55 -16.13
N ASP A 154 2.43 -11.47 -15.97
CA ASP A 154 1.10 -11.29 -16.55
C ASP A 154 0.47 -10.01 -16.00
N HIS A 155 0.13 -9.09 -16.89
CA HIS A 155 -0.36 -7.73 -16.61
C HIS A 155 0.61 -6.76 -15.93
N ASN A 156 1.83 -7.15 -15.51
CA ASN A 156 2.72 -6.28 -14.75
C ASN A 156 4.09 -6.11 -15.39
N VAL A 157 4.65 -4.92 -15.24
CA VAL A 157 6.05 -4.61 -15.51
C VAL A 157 6.61 -3.89 -14.30
N ALA A 158 7.71 -4.40 -13.77
CA ALA A 158 8.49 -3.70 -12.75
C ALA A 158 9.90 -3.46 -13.24
N PHE A 159 10.51 -2.33 -12.85
CA PHE A 159 11.91 -2.05 -13.19
C PHE A 159 12.60 -1.22 -12.11
N ARG A 160 13.92 -1.35 -12.05
CA ARG A 160 14.79 -0.57 -11.18
C ARG A 160 16.15 -0.36 -11.82
N TYR A 161 16.94 0.55 -11.26
CA TYR A 161 18.33 0.78 -11.67
C TYR A 161 19.29 0.07 -10.72
N PHE A 162 20.32 -0.54 -11.29
CA PHE A 162 21.47 -1.06 -10.58
C PHE A 162 22.70 -0.24 -10.93
N LEU A 163 23.41 0.22 -9.92
CA LEU A 163 24.67 0.93 -10.08
C LEU A 163 25.81 0.03 -9.57
N PRO A 164 26.69 -0.44 -10.48
CA PRO A 164 27.82 -1.27 -10.10
C PRO A 164 28.86 -0.43 -9.35
N LYS A 165 29.74 -1.10 -8.63
CA LYS A 165 30.92 -0.42 -8.07
C LYS A 165 31.81 0.06 -9.18
N GLN A 166 32.08 1.36 -9.24
CA GLN A 166 32.91 1.97 -10.27
C GLN A 166 33.66 3.17 -9.70
N GLY A 167 34.86 3.43 -10.28
CA GLY A 167 35.75 4.46 -9.76
C GLY A 167 36.26 4.17 -8.35
N GLY A 168 36.68 5.20 -7.64
CA GLY A 168 37.22 5.12 -6.28
C GLY A 168 36.20 5.27 -5.16
N THR A 169 34.89 5.38 -5.49
CA THR A 169 33.83 5.60 -4.47
C THR A 169 33.14 4.29 -4.07
N GLY A 170 32.80 4.18 -2.79
CA GLY A 170 31.99 3.09 -2.25
C GLY A 170 30.52 3.45 -2.05
N SER A 171 30.11 4.66 -2.45
CA SER A 171 28.73 5.16 -2.29
C SER A 171 28.33 6.06 -3.46
N VAL A 172 27.03 6.19 -3.66
CA VAL A 172 26.43 7.06 -4.66
C VAL A 172 25.35 7.92 -4.01
N ARG A 173 25.21 9.14 -4.52
CA ARG A 173 24.08 10.04 -4.25
C ARG A 173 23.34 10.26 -5.57
N VAL A 174 22.05 9.92 -5.61
CA VAL A 174 21.19 10.13 -6.77
C VAL A 174 20.57 11.52 -6.65
N MET A 175 20.85 12.38 -7.62
CA MET A 175 20.46 13.79 -7.60
C MET A 175 19.13 14.00 -8.30
N ASN A 176 18.81 13.17 -9.30
CA ASN A 176 17.55 13.21 -10.03
C ASN A 176 17.29 11.86 -10.74
N GLU A 177 16.05 11.53 -10.92
CA GLU A 177 15.59 10.40 -11.73
C GLU A 177 14.76 10.93 -12.89
N THR A 178 15.16 10.60 -14.13
CA THR A 178 14.46 11.06 -15.33
C THR A 178 13.41 10.06 -15.83
N THR A 179 13.17 9.00 -15.04
CA THR A 179 12.09 8.04 -15.31
C THR A 179 10.77 8.74 -15.48
N GLY A 180 10.08 8.42 -16.57
CA GLY A 180 8.79 8.99 -16.85
C GLY A 180 7.76 7.95 -17.27
N PHE A 181 6.51 8.37 -17.30
CA PHE A 181 5.34 7.61 -17.69
C PHE A 181 4.54 8.46 -18.69
N ARG A 182 4.66 8.13 -19.99
CA ARG A 182 3.99 8.86 -21.05
C ARG A 182 2.71 8.15 -21.46
N PHE A 183 1.60 8.83 -21.33
CA PHE A 183 0.28 8.30 -21.66
C PHE A 183 -0.25 8.82 -22.98
N PRO A 184 -1.10 8.05 -23.70
CA PRO A 184 -1.86 8.53 -24.84
C PRO A 184 -2.76 9.72 -24.49
N GLY A 185 -2.95 10.67 -25.38
CA GLY A 185 -3.67 11.93 -25.11
C GLY A 185 -5.16 11.79 -24.72
N LYS A 186 -5.77 10.61 -24.88
CA LYS A 186 -7.16 10.30 -24.48
C LYS A 186 -7.30 9.83 -23.03
N THR A 187 -6.23 9.87 -22.25
CA THR A 187 -6.18 9.34 -20.88
C THR A 187 -6.83 10.30 -19.89
N THR A 188 -7.60 9.76 -18.95
CA THR A 188 -8.04 10.44 -17.73
C THR A 188 -7.36 9.86 -16.49
N THR A 189 -7.40 10.59 -15.39
CA THR A 189 -6.60 10.29 -14.21
C THR A 189 -7.45 10.18 -12.95
N PHE A 190 -6.95 9.36 -12.02
CA PHE A 190 -7.47 9.18 -10.65
C PHE A 190 -6.27 9.39 -9.72
N LEU A 191 -6.03 10.63 -9.34
CA LEU A 191 -4.82 11.04 -8.63
C LEU A 191 -5.16 11.86 -7.38
N THR A 192 -4.30 11.76 -6.37
CA THR A 192 -4.33 12.59 -5.16
C THR A 192 -3.09 13.47 -5.12
N PRO A 193 -3.22 14.79 -4.80
CA PRO A 193 -2.10 15.72 -4.90
C PRO A 193 -1.07 15.47 -3.79
N GLN A 194 0.19 15.75 -4.10
CA GLN A 194 1.22 15.96 -3.11
C GLN A 194 0.92 17.29 -2.40
N SER A 195 0.75 17.27 -1.07
CA SER A 195 0.59 18.50 -0.29
C SER A 195 1.92 19.28 -0.18
N ASP A 196 1.86 20.48 0.39
CA ASP A 196 3.06 21.23 0.77
C ASP A 196 3.95 20.39 1.72
N ALA A 197 5.24 20.72 1.74
CA ALA A 197 6.22 20.00 2.53
C ALA A 197 5.82 19.95 4.02
N MET A 198 5.94 18.77 4.63
CA MET A 198 5.70 18.58 6.06
C MET A 198 6.76 19.29 6.90
N ILE A 199 6.41 20.46 7.43
CA ILE A 199 7.27 21.29 8.28
C ILE A 199 6.80 21.37 9.74
N GLY A 200 5.85 20.54 10.10
CA GLY A 200 5.19 20.44 11.40
C GLY A 200 3.72 20.13 11.20
N TRP A 201 3.16 19.28 12.03
CA TRP A 201 1.79 18.76 11.83
C TRP A 201 0.72 19.87 11.82
N LYS A 202 0.86 20.86 12.69
CA LYS A 202 -0.10 21.98 12.76
C LYS A 202 -0.11 22.89 11.52
N ARG A 203 0.93 22.83 10.70
CA ARG A 203 1.14 23.71 9.55
C ARG A 203 0.91 23.02 8.22
N THR A 204 1.18 21.72 8.16
CA THR A 204 1.09 20.95 6.92
C THR A 204 0.53 19.57 7.21
N LYS A 205 -0.44 19.12 6.41
CA LYS A 205 -0.97 17.75 6.47
C LYS A 205 -0.03 16.77 5.76
N PRO A 206 -0.07 15.47 6.10
CA PRO A 206 0.59 14.45 5.30
C PRO A 206 0.04 14.40 3.87
N SER A 207 0.92 14.23 2.88
CA SER A 207 0.56 14.24 1.46
C SER A 207 -0.44 13.15 1.07
N TYR A 208 -0.43 12.03 1.80
CA TYR A 208 -1.25 10.86 1.46
C TYR A 208 -2.69 10.94 1.98
N GLU A 209 -3.06 12.00 2.68
CA GLU A 209 -4.40 12.23 3.24
C GLU A 209 -5.19 13.31 2.49
N GLU A 210 -4.89 13.53 1.23
CA GLU A 210 -5.61 14.48 0.38
C GLU A 210 -6.69 13.80 -0.46
N GLU A 211 -7.65 14.58 -0.94
CA GLU A 211 -8.76 14.08 -1.75
C GLU A 211 -8.33 13.72 -3.17
N TYR A 212 -8.83 12.60 -3.67
CA TYR A 212 -8.65 12.21 -5.06
C TYR A 212 -9.56 12.99 -6.02
N LYS A 213 -9.04 13.27 -7.21
CA LYS A 213 -9.85 13.67 -8.37
C LYS A 213 -10.00 12.48 -9.31
N ALA A 214 -11.25 12.10 -9.59
CA ALA A 214 -11.58 11.00 -10.49
C ALA A 214 -11.91 11.50 -11.89
N ASP A 215 -11.53 10.74 -12.92
CA ASP A 215 -11.76 11.04 -14.33
C ASP A 215 -11.28 12.46 -14.76
N ALA A 216 -10.25 12.98 -14.11
CA ALA A 216 -9.72 14.29 -14.43
C ALA A 216 -8.93 14.28 -15.76
N PRO A 217 -8.94 15.36 -16.56
CA PRO A 217 -8.03 15.49 -17.70
C PRO A 217 -6.58 15.33 -17.26
N MET A 218 -5.75 14.71 -18.11
CA MET A 218 -4.39 14.33 -17.79
C MET A 218 -3.45 15.51 -17.50
N ASP A 219 -3.70 16.66 -18.07
CA ASP A 219 -2.96 17.91 -17.89
C ASP A 219 -3.50 18.79 -16.76
N THR A 220 -4.42 18.27 -15.94
CA THR A 220 -4.92 18.97 -14.74
C THR A 220 -3.75 19.26 -13.81
N PRO A 221 -3.48 20.53 -13.46
CA PRO A 221 -2.44 20.86 -12.50
C PRO A 221 -2.77 20.31 -11.12
N SER A 222 -1.74 19.83 -10.41
CA SER A 222 -1.91 19.41 -9.01
C SER A 222 -2.26 20.59 -8.11
N GLN A 223 -3.03 20.33 -7.07
CA GLN A 223 -3.62 21.37 -6.21
C GLN A 223 -2.58 22.30 -5.57
N TYR A 224 -1.42 21.78 -5.21
CA TYR A 224 -0.35 22.51 -4.52
C TYR A 224 0.86 22.78 -5.43
N GLY A 225 0.83 22.36 -6.71
CA GLY A 225 1.93 22.56 -7.65
C GLY A 225 3.14 21.65 -7.42
N HIS A 226 2.97 20.57 -6.65
CA HIS A 226 4.04 19.63 -6.31
C HIS A 226 3.89 18.25 -6.98
N GLY A 227 2.90 18.10 -7.86
CA GLY A 227 2.56 16.83 -8.49
C GLY A 227 1.66 15.96 -7.61
N TYR A 228 1.78 14.64 -7.75
CA TYR A 228 0.84 13.67 -7.20
C TYR A 228 1.56 12.54 -6.46
N THR A 229 0.94 12.02 -5.42
CA THR A 229 1.48 10.87 -4.70
C THR A 229 1.26 9.56 -5.47
N PHE A 230 2.09 8.56 -5.25
CA PHE A 230 1.78 7.20 -5.64
C PHE A 230 0.71 6.57 -4.70
N PRO A 231 -0.06 5.57 -5.19
CA PRO A 231 -0.19 5.11 -6.57
C PRO A 231 -1.03 6.04 -7.43
N GLY A 232 -0.78 6.07 -8.73
CA GLY A 232 -1.60 6.75 -9.73
C GLY A 232 -2.35 5.76 -10.61
N LEU A 233 -3.68 5.92 -10.75
CA LEU A 233 -4.49 5.14 -11.67
C LEU A 233 -4.89 6.01 -12.88
N PHE A 234 -4.79 5.41 -14.07
CA PHE A 234 -5.02 6.08 -15.35
C PHE A 234 -5.97 5.26 -16.21
N HIS A 235 -6.95 5.91 -16.81
CA HIS A 235 -7.90 5.30 -17.72
C HIS A 235 -7.60 5.76 -19.16
N VAL A 236 -7.10 4.84 -20.00
CA VAL A 236 -6.66 5.11 -21.37
C VAL A 236 -7.84 4.95 -22.35
N GLY A 237 -8.96 5.58 -22.06
CA GLY A 237 -10.18 5.47 -22.86
C GLY A 237 -10.63 4.01 -23.01
N GLU A 238 -10.99 3.59 -24.24
CA GLU A 238 -11.45 2.23 -24.53
C GLU A 238 -10.32 1.17 -24.46
N ASP A 239 -9.06 1.59 -24.37
CA ASP A 239 -7.93 0.65 -24.28
C ASP A 239 -7.70 0.12 -22.86
N GLY A 240 -8.33 0.70 -21.82
CA GLY A 240 -8.32 0.15 -20.47
C GLY A 240 -7.52 0.97 -19.46
N TRP A 241 -6.80 0.31 -18.55
CA TRP A 241 -6.31 0.88 -17.30
C TRP A 241 -4.82 0.69 -17.10
N VAL A 242 -4.19 1.66 -16.47
CA VAL A 242 -2.80 1.59 -16.02
C VAL A 242 -2.72 2.04 -14.57
N LEU A 243 -2.13 1.20 -13.72
CA LEU A 243 -1.76 1.58 -12.35
C LEU A 243 -0.25 1.75 -12.29
N VAL A 244 0.22 2.89 -11.81
CA VAL A 244 1.65 3.18 -11.62
C VAL A 244 1.92 3.36 -10.14
N SER A 245 2.98 2.73 -9.64
CA SER A 245 3.41 2.85 -8.24
C SER A 245 4.91 2.60 -8.10
N GLU A 246 5.38 2.58 -6.86
CA GLU A 246 6.73 2.16 -6.50
C GLU A 246 6.68 1.15 -5.35
N THR A 247 7.71 0.31 -5.23
CA THR A 247 7.84 -0.64 -4.13
C THR A 247 9.31 -0.92 -3.80
N GLY A 248 9.57 -1.48 -2.61
CA GLY A 248 10.93 -1.79 -2.17
C GLY A 248 11.70 -0.58 -1.63
N VAL A 249 11.00 0.45 -1.18
CA VAL A 249 11.64 1.59 -0.49
C VAL A 249 11.93 1.21 0.95
N ASP A 250 13.19 1.38 1.35
CA ASP A 250 13.69 1.13 2.70
C ASP A 250 14.67 2.24 3.13
N SER A 251 15.40 2.02 4.22
CA SER A 251 16.38 2.97 4.78
C SER A 251 17.47 3.44 3.81
N ARG A 252 17.63 2.75 2.65
CA ARG A 252 18.69 3.04 1.65
C ARG A 252 18.22 4.04 0.60
N TYR A 253 16.94 4.41 0.55
CA TYR A 253 16.42 5.33 -0.47
C TYR A 253 15.30 6.23 0.11
N CYS A 254 14.84 7.19 -0.68
CA CYS A 254 13.67 8.00 -0.37
C CYS A 254 12.41 7.43 -1.02
N GLY A 255 11.23 7.78 -0.52
CA GLY A 255 10.01 7.68 -1.29
C GLY A 255 10.00 8.69 -2.43
N SER A 256 9.21 8.43 -3.48
CA SER A 256 9.05 9.35 -4.59
C SER A 256 7.58 9.60 -4.92
N ARG A 257 7.33 10.52 -5.84
CA ARG A 257 6.01 10.93 -6.31
C ARG A 257 6.04 11.15 -7.82
N LEU A 258 4.88 11.43 -8.41
CA LEU A 258 4.75 11.89 -9.79
C LEU A 258 4.84 13.42 -9.85
N SER A 259 5.52 13.96 -10.86
CA SER A 259 5.43 15.38 -11.22
C SER A 259 4.02 15.76 -11.71
N ASP A 260 3.74 17.02 -11.92
CA ASP A 260 2.68 17.42 -12.85
C ASP A 260 3.00 16.93 -14.28
N ALA A 261 1.97 16.66 -15.08
CA ALA A 261 2.16 16.24 -16.46
C ALA A 261 2.65 17.38 -17.34
N GLN A 262 3.55 17.06 -18.27
CA GLN A 262 3.95 17.92 -19.37
C GLN A 262 3.84 17.14 -20.68
N ASP A 263 2.96 17.57 -21.57
CA ASP A 263 2.71 16.88 -22.85
C ASP A 263 2.43 15.38 -22.69
N GLY A 264 1.60 15.02 -21.72
CA GLY A 264 1.24 13.64 -21.42
C GLY A 264 2.29 12.82 -20.67
N LEU A 265 3.37 13.43 -20.21
CA LEU A 265 4.45 12.81 -19.49
C LEU A 265 4.44 13.21 -18.02
N TYR A 266 4.26 12.24 -17.11
CA TYR A 266 4.59 12.34 -15.70
C TYR A 266 6.01 11.84 -15.48
N THR A 267 6.78 12.48 -14.60
CA THR A 267 8.12 12.03 -14.21
C THR A 267 8.19 11.73 -12.72
N VAL A 268 9.12 10.88 -12.35
CA VAL A 268 9.44 10.65 -10.94
C VAL A 268 10.02 11.93 -10.34
N ALA A 269 9.52 12.33 -9.17
CA ALA A 269 10.02 13.47 -8.41
C ALA A 269 10.40 13.03 -6.99
N PHE A 270 11.49 13.59 -6.48
CA PHE A 270 11.99 13.33 -5.14
C PHE A 270 11.32 14.20 -4.09
N PRO A 271 11.47 13.88 -2.79
CA PRO A 271 10.94 14.69 -1.69
C PRO A 271 11.38 16.15 -1.78
N MET A 272 10.54 17.04 -1.28
CA MET A 272 10.87 18.46 -1.21
C MET A 272 11.96 18.73 -0.14
N PRO A 273 12.86 19.69 -0.37
CA PRO A 273 13.93 20.03 0.58
C PRO A 273 13.41 20.39 1.98
N GLU A 274 12.22 20.98 2.06
CA GLU A 274 11.58 21.45 3.29
C GLU A 274 10.94 20.32 4.11
N GLU A 275 10.64 19.15 3.51
CA GLU A 275 10.07 18.01 4.24
C GLU A 275 10.90 17.66 5.47
N ASN A 276 10.25 17.08 6.48
CA ASN A 276 10.84 16.75 7.77
C ASN A 276 11.46 17.99 8.45
N ASN A 277 10.82 19.16 8.27
CA ASN A 277 11.29 20.47 8.72
C ASN A 277 12.75 20.76 8.31
N GLY A 278 13.12 20.41 7.07
CA GLY A 278 14.45 20.59 6.52
C GLY A 278 15.49 19.53 6.95
N ASN A 279 15.15 18.60 7.84
CA ASN A 279 16.06 17.56 8.26
C ASN A 279 16.25 16.48 7.17
N GLY A 280 17.50 16.08 6.95
CA GLY A 280 17.88 15.15 5.91
C GLY A 280 17.93 15.77 4.52
N THR A 281 18.36 14.99 3.55
CA THR A 281 18.44 15.40 2.14
C THR A 281 17.32 14.79 1.31
N SER A 282 16.84 15.50 0.30
CA SER A 282 15.92 14.97 -0.71
C SER A 282 16.60 14.05 -1.73
N GLU A 283 17.94 14.07 -1.81
CA GLU A 283 18.71 13.24 -2.71
C GLU A 283 19.17 11.96 -2.00
N PRO A 284 18.62 10.78 -2.35
CA PRO A 284 18.99 9.53 -1.66
C PRO A 284 20.42 9.10 -1.94
N ALA A 285 21.03 8.45 -0.94
CA ALA A 285 22.38 7.94 -1.04
C ALA A 285 22.48 6.51 -0.51
N PHE A 286 23.23 5.66 -1.22
CA PHE A 286 23.42 4.27 -0.86
C PHE A 286 24.81 3.75 -1.20
N ALA A 287 25.17 2.58 -0.63
CA ALA A 287 26.44 1.92 -0.91
C ALA A 287 26.44 1.27 -2.29
N LEU A 288 27.60 1.29 -2.96
CA LEU A 288 27.85 0.59 -4.23
C LEU A 288 28.50 -0.79 -4.02
N PRO A 289 28.11 -1.83 -4.76
CA PRO A 289 26.98 -1.84 -5.72
C PRO A 289 25.63 -1.77 -5.04
N GLY A 290 24.63 -1.20 -5.72
CA GLY A 290 23.29 -1.07 -5.11
C GLY A 290 22.19 -0.75 -6.13
N HIS A 291 20.96 -0.83 -5.67
CA HIS A 291 19.76 -0.64 -6.47
C HIS A 291 18.94 0.54 -5.98
N THR A 292 18.18 1.14 -6.90
CA THR A 292 17.04 1.98 -6.55
C THR A 292 15.82 1.11 -6.18
N PRO A 293 14.76 1.68 -5.61
CA PRO A 293 13.46 1.01 -5.51
C PRO A 293 12.90 0.64 -6.89
N TRP A 294 11.93 -0.28 -6.88
CA TRP A 294 11.20 -0.68 -8.07
C TRP A 294 10.12 0.33 -8.45
N ARG A 295 9.99 0.62 -9.74
CA ARG A 295 8.83 1.26 -10.34
C ARG A 295 7.94 0.15 -10.87
N THR A 296 6.62 0.19 -10.55
CA THR A 296 5.67 -0.84 -10.93
C THR A 296 4.58 -0.27 -11.83
N ILE A 297 4.21 -1.04 -12.85
CA ILE A 297 3.20 -0.69 -13.84
C ILE A 297 2.31 -1.91 -14.03
N THR A 298 1.02 -1.78 -13.76
CA THR A 298 0.02 -2.81 -14.08
C THR A 298 -0.82 -2.29 -15.23
N VAL A 299 -1.00 -3.10 -16.29
CA VAL A 299 -1.78 -2.73 -17.47
C VAL A 299 -2.81 -3.79 -17.81
N SER A 300 -4.03 -3.35 -18.13
CA SER A 300 -5.09 -4.27 -18.59
C SER A 300 -6.20 -3.52 -19.27
N GLN A 301 -6.96 -4.22 -20.13
CA GLN A 301 -8.23 -3.74 -20.64
C GLN A 301 -9.27 -3.61 -19.52
N ASP A 302 -9.26 -4.53 -18.55
CA ASP A 302 -10.22 -4.63 -17.47
C ASP A 302 -9.60 -4.22 -16.12
N LEU A 303 -10.45 -3.91 -15.13
CA LEU A 303 -10.03 -3.55 -13.79
C LEU A 303 -9.60 -4.74 -12.89
N ALA A 304 -9.93 -5.98 -13.27
CA ALA A 304 -9.59 -7.14 -12.46
C ALA A 304 -8.08 -7.27 -12.22
N PRO A 305 -7.19 -7.21 -13.23
CA PRO A 305 -5.75 -7.24 -12.99
C PRO A 305 -5.23 -6.06 -12.16
N ILE A 306 -5.90 -4.89 -12.22
CA ILE A 306 -5.55 -3.73 -11.39
C ILE A 306 -5.81 -4.03 -9.91
N VAL A 307 -7.01 -4.53 -9.57
CA VAL A 307 -7.41 -4.84 -8.20
C VAL A 307 -6.65 -6.05 -7.63
N GLU A 308 -6.41 -7.06 -8.48
CA GLU A 308 -5.86 -8.36 -8.09
C GLU A 308 -4.32 -8.40 -8.11
N THR A 309 -3.63 -7.39 -8.66
CA THR A 309 -2.17 -7.38 -8.77
C THR A 309 -1.47 -7.64 -7.44
N THR A 310 -0.39 -8.42 -7.49
CA THR A 310 0.51 -8.67 -6.36
C THR A 310 1.92 -8.12 -6.59
N VAL A 311 2.14 -7.40 -7.71
CA VAL A 311 3.46 -6.87 -8.09
C VAL A 311 4.16 -6.06 -7.00
N PRO A 312 3.49 -5.32 -6.09
CA PRO A 312 4.18 -4.61 -5.00
C PRO A 312 4.96 -5.52 -4.08
N TRP A 313 4.55 -6.78 -3.95
CA TRP A 313 5.19 -7.78 -3.09
C TRP A 313 6.07 -8.76 -3.89
N ASP A 314 5.79 -8.98 -5.17
CA ASP A 314 6.46 -10.00 -6.00
C ASP A 314 7.94 -9.71 -6.21
N VAL A 315 8.30 -8.44 -6.30
CA VAL A 315 9.66 -7.98 -6.64
C VAL A 315 10.48 -7.52 -5.44
N VAL A 316 9.97 -7.70 -4.23
CA VAL A 316 10.70 -7.35 -2.99
C VAL A 316 11.06 -8.60 -2.18
N GLU A 317 12.07 -8.49 -1.32
CA GLU A 317 12.50 -9.56 -0.44
C GLU A 317 12.39 -9.13 1.03
N PRO A 318 12.23 -10.07 1.97
CA PRO A 318 12.28 -9.77 3.40
C PRO A 318 13.58 -9.06 3.79
N ARG A 319 13.47 -7.99 4.56
CA ARG A 319 14.63 -7.25 5.09
C ARG A 319 15.28 -7.98 6.26
N PHE A 320 14.48 -8.68 7.03
CA PHE A 320 14.90 -9.56 8.11
C PHE A 320 13.86 -10.65 8.36
N THR A 321 14.29 -11.70 9.04
CA THR A 321 13.41 -12.78 9.49
C THR A 321 13.12 -12.61 10.98
N THR A 322 11.98 -13.15 11.44
CA THR A 322 11.59 -13.11 12.85
C THR A 322 11.37 -14.50 13.41
N GLU A 323 11.62 -14.67 14.71
CA GLU A 323 11.21 -15.85 15.48
C GLU A 323 9.84 -15.65 16.15
N HIS A 324 9.31 -14.41 16.14
CA HIS A 324 8.03 -14.07 16.72
C HIS A 324 6.87 -14.55 15.83
N LYS A 325 5.79 -14.97 16.48
CA LYS A 325 4.52 -15.28 15.81
C LYS A 325 3.54 -14.14 16.08
N TYR A 326 3.21 -13.43 15.04
CA TYR A 326 2.24 -12.36 15.09
C TYR A 326 0.83 -12.93 14.85
N LYS A 327 -0.14 -12.48 15.63
CA LYS A 327 -1.56 -12.82 15.46
C LYS A 327 -2.26 -11.60 14.85
N TYR A 328 -2.99 -11.81 13.79
CA TYR A 328 -3.81 -10.77 13.17
C TYR A 328 -5.23 -10.82 13.70
N GLY A 329 -5.98 -9.72 13.59
CA GLY A 329 -7.32 -9.69 14.14
C GLY A 329 -7.97 -8.31 14.19
N ARG A 330 -9.03 -8.23 14.98
CA ARG A 330 -9.94 -7.09 15.09
C ARG A 330 -9.64 -6.30 16.34
N GLY A 331 -9.78 -5.00 16.23
CA GLY A 331 -9.57 -4.08 17.33
C GLY A 331 -10.73 -3.10 17.54
N THR A 332 -10.80 -2.56 18.74
CA THR A 332 -11.62 -1.40 19.08
C THR A 332 -10.73 -0.18 19.23
N TRP A 333 -11.26 0.99 18.88
CA TRP A 333 -10.53 2.24 18.91
C TRP A 333 -11.42 3.40 19.35
N SER A 334 -11.28 3.86 20.59
CA SER A 334 -12.18 4.85 21.16
C SER A 334 -12.07 6.23 20.51
N TRP A 335 -10.84 6.61 20.13
CA TRP A 335 -10.54 7.94 19.62
C TRP A 335 -11.34 8.27 18.36
N ILE A 336 -11.58 7.29 17.48
CA ILE A 336 -12.23 7.53 16.18
C ILE A 336 -13.65 8.15 16.30
N LEU A 337 -14.36 7.93 17.42
CA LEU A 337 -15.67 8.52 17.67
C LEU A 337 -15.72 9.40 18.92
N TRP A 338 -14.95 9.03 19.94
CA TRP A 338 -15.02 9.71 21.23
C TRP A 338 -13.88 10.72 21.45
N GLN A 339 -12.92 10.79 20.52
CA GLN A 339 -11.82 11.71 20.45
C GLN A 339 -10.92 11.72 21.73
N ASP A 340 -10.08 12.72 21.89
CA ASP A 340 -9.10 12.83 22.97
C ASP A 340 -9.70 12.67 24.37
N ASN A 341 -10.95 13.12 24.57
CA ASN A 341 -11.65 12.99 25.85
C ASN A 341 -11.89 11.54 26.28
N SER A 342 -11.81 10.59 25.35
CA SER A 342 -11.95 9.16 25.64
C SER A 342 -10.67 8.53 26.18
N ILE A 343 -9.55 9.22 26.05
CA ILE A 343 -8.27 8.68 26.50
C ILE A 343 -8.13 8.91 28.00
N ASN A 344 -8.90 8.12 28.74
CA ASN A 344 -8.91 8.03 30.18
C ASN A 344 -9.18 6.58 30.61
N TYR A 345 -8.83 6.23 31.82
CA TYR A 345 -8.92 4.84 32.30
C TYR A 345 -10.30 4.23 32.16
N ASP A 346 -11.35 4.94 32.57
CA ASP A 346 -12.72 4.41 32.65
C ASP A 346 -13.32 4.18 31.25
N ASP A 347 -13.08 5.07 30.31
CA ASP A 347 -13.53 4.89 28.92
C ASP A 347 -12.75 3.77 28.22
N GLN A 348 -11.46 3.61 28.50
CA GLN A 348 -10.69 2.48 27.96
C GLN A 348 -11.18 1.15 28.51
N VAL A 349 -11.58 1.05 29.78
CA VAL A 349 -12.24 -0.13 30.33
C VAL A 349 -13.51 -0.48 29.52
N ARG A 350 -14.33 0.51 29.15
CA ARG A 350 -15.54 0.27 28.33
C ARG A 350 -15.21 -0.30 26.96
N TYR A 351 -14.15 0.21 26.32
CA TYR A 351 -13.73 -0.29 25.00
C TYR A 351 -13.07 -1.68 25.07
N ILE A 352 -12.36 -1.98 26.16
CA ILE A 352 -11.85 -3.33 26.44
C ILE A 352 -13.00 -4.30 26.68
N ASP A 353 -14.00 -3.92 27.48
CA ASP A 353 -15.21 -4.74 27.73
C ASP A 353 -16.00 -4.97 26.44
N MET A 354 -16.11 -3.95 25.58
CA MET A 354 -16.68 -4.10 24.25
C MET A 354 -15.88 -5.06 23.38
N ALA A 355 -14.55 -4.92 23.30
CA ALA A 355 -13.70 -5.82 22.56
C ALA A 355 -13.87 -7.27 23.01
N SER A 356 -13.92 -7.50 24.34
CA SER A 356 -14.20 -8.81 24.91
C SER A 356 -15.60 -9.35 24.54
N ALA A 357 -16.63 -8.54 24.60
CA ALA A 357 -18.01 -8.91 24.21
C ALA A 357 -18.14 -9.23 22.72
N MET A 358 -17.33 -8.57 21.88
CA MET A 358 -17.24 -8.79 20.43
C MET A 358 -16.35 -10.00 20.07
N GLY A 359 -15.58 -10.54 21.01
CA GLY A 359 -14.56 -11.55 20.71
C GLY A 359 -13.38 -11.00 19.90
N TYR A 360 -13.14 -9.70 20.03
CA TYR A 360 -12.02 -9.04 19.36
C TYR A 360 -10.71 -9.26 20.09
N GLU A 361 -9.64 -9.31 19.34
CA GLU A 361 -8.31 -9.58 19.81
C GLU A 361 -7.69 -8.38 20.51
N TYR A 362 -8.03 -7.14 20.08
CA TYR A 362 -7.26 -5.94 20.41
C TYR A 362 -8.14 -4.77 20.84
N THR A 363 -7.52 -3.86 21.61
CA THR A 363 -7.98 -2.48 21.80
C THR A 363 -6.79 -1.55 21.57
N LEU A 364 -6.98 -0.54 20.72
CA LEU A 364 -6.01 0.53 20.50
C LEU A 364 -6.30 1.68 21.46
N ILE A 365 -5.33 2.02 22.30
CA ILE A 365 -5.34 3.20 23.17
C ILE A 365 -4.52 4.29 22.50
N ASP A 366 -5.16 5.38 22.14
CA ASP A 366 -4.62 6.44 21.31
C ASP A 366 -3.81 7.49 22.10
N ASN A 367 -3.46 8.61 21.49
CA ASN A 367 -2.63 9.71 22.01
C ASN A 367 -3.01 10.16 23.44
N TRP A 368 -2.12 10.87 24.12
CA TRP A 368 -2.30 11.39 25.48
C TRP A 368 -2.41 10.33 26.61
N TRP A 369 -2.27 9.04 26.31
CA TRP A 369 -2.40 8.00 27.36
C TRP A 369 -1.36 8.13 28.47
N ASP A 370 -0.15 8.62 28.13
CA ASP A 370 0.94 8.85 29.09
C ASP A 370 0.61 9.95 30.10
N ASN A 371 -0.08 11.00 29.67
CA ASN A 371 -0.51 12.11 30.52
C ASN A 371 -1.83 11.82 31.26
N ASN A 372 -2.83 11.26 30.56
CA ASN A 372 -4.17 11.11 31.10
C ASN A 372 -4.35 9.84 31.94
N ILE A 373 -3.60 8.78 31.63
CA ILE A 373 -3.63 7.50 32.34
C ILE A 373 -2.33 7.29 33.13
N GLY A 374 -1.19 7.52 32.47
CA GLY A 374 0.14 7.32 33.05
C GLY A 374 0.55 5.84 33.10
N HIS A 375 1.84 5.58 33.09
CA HIS A 375 2.42 4.22 33.01
C HIS A 375 1.89 3.28 34.08
N LYS A 376 1.82 3.71 35.33
CA LYS A 376 1.35 2.83 36.43
C LYS A 376 -0.09 2.35 36.24
N ARG A 377 -1.00 3.26 35.89
CA ARG A 377 -2.39 2.86 35.61
C ARG A 377 -2.54 2.14 34.27
N MET A 378 -1.66 2.42 33.32
CA MET A 378 -1.61 1.68 32.08
C MET A 378 -1.23 0.20 32.33
N GLU A 379 -0.30 -0.08 33.23
CA GLU A 379 -0.01 -1.47 33.64
C GLU A 379 -1.21 -2.18 34.27
N GLU A 380 -2.04 -1.46 35.02
CA GLU A 380 -3.29 -1.99 35.57
C GLU A 380 -4.29 -2.30 34.43
N LEU A 381 -4.40 -1.38 33.47
CA LEU A 381 -5.29 -1.51 32.31
C LEU A 381 -4.86 -2.66 31.39
N ILE A 382 -3.57 -2.85 31.15
CA ILE A 382 -3.03 -4.00 30.40
C ILE A 382 -3.37 -5.32 31.09
N ARG A 383 -3.22 -5.41 32.41
CA ARG A 383 -3.62 -6.60 33.17
C ARG A 383 -5.14 -6.84 33.11
N TYR A 384 -5.92 -5.78 33.17
CA TYR A 384 -7.38 -5.85 33.02
C TYR A 384 -7.75 -6.39 31.64
N ALA A 385 -7.22 -5.82 30.57
CA ALA A 385 -7.48 -6.25 29.19
C ALA A 385 -7.16 -7.75 29.02
N ARG A 386 -6.00 -8.19 29.48
CA ARG A 386 -5.62 -9.60 29.44
C ARG A 386 -6.57 -10.52 30.23
N SER A 387 -7.09 -10.06 31.36
CA SER A 387 -8.10 -10.81 32.13
C SER A 387 -9.41 -10.98 31.36
N LYS A 388 -9.68 -10.12 30.36
CA LYS A 388 -10.84 -10.15 29.47
C LYS A 388 -10.55 -10.88 28.14
N GLY A 389 -9.33 -11.39 27.94
CA GLY A 389 -8.90 -12.02 26.70
C GLY A 389 -8.56 -11.03 25.58
N VAL A 390 -8.35 -9.76 25.91
CA VAL A 390 -8.02 -8.66 25.00
C VAL A 390 -6.57 -8.22 25.20
N GLU A 391 -5.87 -7.92 24.12
CA GLU A 391 -4.51 -7.40 24.15
C GLU A 391 -4.49 -5.96 23.63
N LEU A 392 -3.43 -5.18 23.95
CA LEU A 392 -3.42 -3.76 23.67
C LEU A 392 -2.41 -3.38 22.58
N PHE A 393 -2.78 -2.37 21.80
CA PHE A 393 -1.90 -1.50 21.04
C PHE A 393 -1.85 -0.12 21.71
N LEU A 394 -0.66 0.50 21.75
CA LEU A 394 -0.48 1.84 22.31
C LEU A 394 0.03 2.80 21.26
N TRP A 395 -0.48 4.01 21.26
CA TRP A 395 -0.10 5.07 20.34
C TRP A 395 1.17 5.80 20.76
N TYR A 396 1.99 6.21 19.78
CA TYR A 396 3.18 7.05 19.93
C TYR A 396 3.30 8.02 18.76
N SER A 397 3.82 9.22 19.00
CA SER A 397 4.32 10.08 17.94
C SER A 397 5.67 9.57 17.43
N SER A 398 5.86 9.58 16.09
CA SER A 398 7.15 9.27 15.49
C SER A 398 8.18 10.36 15.72
N SER A 399 7.71 11.58 15.99
CA SER A 399 8.49 12.81 15.94
C SER A 399 9.14 13.17 17.27
N GLY A 400 10.21 13.93 17.14
CA GLY A 400 10.87 14.61 18.22
C GLY A 400 10.78 16.14 18.04
N TYR A 401 11.91 16.81 18.14
CA TYR A 401 12.05 18.27 18.17
C TYR A 401 11.59 19.01 16.90
N TRP A 402 11.50 18.34 15.76
CA TRP A 402 11.18 18.98 14.48
C TRP A 402 9.69 19.24 14.27
N ASN A 403 8.82 18.53 14.97
CA ASN A 403 7.38 18.60 14.82
C ASN A 403 6.76 19.37 15.99
N ASP A 404 5.82 20.25 15.69
CA ASP A 404 5.11 21.09 16.67
C ASP A 404 3.81 20.47 17.19
N ILE A 405 3.66 19.16 17.05
CA ILE A 405 2.52 18.41 17.58
C ILE A 405 2.56 18.38 19.11
N GLU A 406 1.37 18.47 19.72
CA GLU A 406 1.22 18.41 21.18
C GLU A 406 0.90 17.01 21.70
N GLN A 407 0.37 16.15 20.84
CA GLN A 407 -0.03 14.79 21.19
C GLN A 407 1.18 13.98 21.64
N SER A 408 1.02 13.33 22.79
CA SER A 408 2.07 12.50 23.39
C SER A 408 1.61 11.03 23.53
N PRO A 409 2.54 10.06 23.71
CA PRO A 409 3.99 10.18 23.95
C PRO A 409 4.78 10.69 22.74
N ILE A 410 5.68 11.62 22.96
CA ILE A 410 6.56 12.26 21.98
C ILE A 410 8.03 12.16 22.43
N ASN A 411 9.00 12.35 21.54
CA ASN A 411 10.45 12.25 21.80
C ASN A 411 10.91 10.84 22.28
N ILE A 412 10.21 9.81 21.84
CA ILE A 412 10.52 8.43 22.17
C ILE A 412 10.92 7.66 20.90
N MET A 413 10.06 7.68 19.88
CA MET A 413 10.26 6.83 18.69
C MET A 413 11.40 7.34 17.79
N ASP A 414 11.69 8.62 17.77
CA ASP A 414 12.82 9.22 17.04
C ASP A 414 14.18 8.95 17.71
N ASN A 415 14.19 8.66 19.02
CA ASN A 415 15.40 8.44 19.79
C ASN A 415 15.66 6.94 20.02
N PRO A 416 16.73 6.34 19.46
CA PRO A 416 16.97 4.89 19.56
C PRO A 416 17.08 4.35 20.98
N ILE A 417 17.64 5.15 21.92
CA ILE A 417 17.81 4.72 23.32
C ILE A 417 16.45 4.75 24.04
N ALA A 418 15.70 5.84 23.88
CA ALA A 418 14.37 5.98 24.46
C ALA A 418 13.42 4.91 23.89
N ARG A 419 13.41 4.75 22.57
CA ARG A 419 12.59 3.77 21.86
C ARG A 419 12.83 2.33 22.35
N LYS A 420 14.07 1.87 22.41
CA LYS A 420 14.40 0.51 22.89
C LYS A 420 14.06 0.31 24.38
N ARG A 421 14.18 1.36 25.20
CA ARG A 421 13.75 1.30 26.59
C ARG A 421 12.25 1.14 26.73
N GLU A 422 11.51 1.91 25.95
CA GLU A 422 10.06 1.89 25.92
C GLU A 422 9.53 0.54 25.39
N MET A 423 10.05 0.08 24.25
CA MET A 423 9.66 -1.22 23.66
C MET A 423 9.94 -2.39 24.59
N ARG A 424 11.02 -2.35 25.38
CA ARG A 424 11.28 -3.34 26.42
C ARG A 424 10.21 -3.32 27.51
N TRP A 425 9.79 -2.14 27.94
CA TRP A 425 8.69 -2.01 28.92
C TRP A 425 7.38 -2.56 28.32
N LEU A 426 7.04 -2.22 27.10
CA LEU A 426 5.86 -2.75 26.38
C LEU A 426 5.87 -4.27 26.32
N GLN A 427 7.00 -4.87 25.94
CA GLN A 427 7.19 -6.32 25.91
C GLN A 427 6.99 -6.94 27.30
N GLN A 428 7.60 -6.37 28.34
CA GLN A 428 7.48 -6.85 29.72
C GLN A 428 6.03 -6.79 30.23
N GLN A 429 5.28 -5.77 29.85
CA GLN A 429 3.86 -5.65 30.21
C GLN A 429 2.97 -6.55 29.36
N GLY A 430 3.44 -7.04 28.20
CA GLY A 430 2.69 -7.89 27.29
C GLY A 430 1.78 -7.14 26.33
N VAL A 431 2.12 -5.90 26.01
CA VAL A 431 1.55 -5.15 24.89
C VAL A 431 1.94 -5.85 23.58
N ARG A 432 1.06 -5.84 22.57
CA ARG A 432 1.27 -6.58 21.32
C ARG A 432 1.65 -5.74 20.14
N GLY A 433 1.41 -4.46 20.22
CA GLY A 433 1.78 -3.58 19.12
C GLY A 433 1.74 -2.11 19.48
N ILE A 434 2.19 -1.32 18.53
CA ILE A 434 2.18 0.13 18.62
C ILE A 434 1.57 0.73 17.35
N LYS A 435 0.85 1.83 17.52
CA LYS A 435 0.50 2.77 16.46
C LYS A 435 1.48 3.93 16.52
N VAL A 436 2.19 4.20 15.43
CA VAL A 436 3.16 5.30 15.37
C VAL A 436 2.72 6.30 14.32
N ASP A 437 2.62 7.57 14.71
CA ASP A 437 1.92 8.61 13.97
C ASP A 437 2.82 9.83 13.67
N PHE A 438 2.40 10.70 12.74
CA PHE A 438 2.95 12.03 12.46
C PHE A 438 4.36 12.07 11.86
N PHE A 439 4.60 11.27 10.82
CA PHE A 439 5.88 11.25 10.10
C PHE A 439 6.06 12.48 9.20
N GLY A 440 7.30 12.82 8.89
CA GLY A 440 7.70 14.08 8.26
C GLY A 440 7.86 14.05 6.72
N GLY A 441 7.19 13.17 6.00
CA GLY A 441 7.31 13.07 4.55
C GLY A 441 8.14 11.87 4.08
N ASP A 442 8.76 11.98 2.89
CA ASP A 442 9.32 10.84 2.17
C ASP A 442 10.85 10.85 2.02
N LYS A 443 11.55 11.75 2.70
CA LYS A 443 13.03 11.76 2.67
C LYS A 443 13.62 10.44 3.17
N GLN A 444 14.81 10.11 2.71
CA GLN A 444 15.55 8.93 3.16
C GLN A 444 15.70 8.87 4.70
N GLU A 445 15.83 10.01 5.36
CA GLU A 445 15.89 10.10 6.83
C GLU A 445 14.60 9.58 7.48
N THR A 446 13.44 9.91 6.91
CA THR A 446 12.16 9.39 7.36
C THR A 446 12.05 7.87 7.10
N MET A 447 12.52 7.39 5.95
CA MET A 447 12.56 5.94 5.65
C MET A 447 13.46 5.17 6.64
N ARG A 448 14.58 5.76 7.06
CA ARG A 448 15.43 5.20 8.12
C ARG A 448 14.70 5.09 9.44
N LEU A 449 13.88 6.07 9.78
CA LEU A 449 13.08 6.04 11.02
C LEU A 449 12.03 4.92 10.97
N TYR A 450 11.31 4.75 9.85
CA TYR A 450 10.37 3.63 9.66
C TYR A 450 11.05 2.27 9.87
N GLU A 451 12.16 2.02 9.17
CA GLU A 451 12.88 0.75 9.30
C GLU A 451 13.44 0.54 10.71
N ALA A 452 13.97 1.59 11.35
CA ALA A 452 14.48 1.51 12.71
C ALA A 452 13.38 1.20 13.73
N ILE A 453 12.19 1.77 13.59
CA ILE A 453 11.02 1.46 14.44
C ILE A 453 10.60 0.00 14.23
N LEU A 454 10.47 -0.45 12.98
CA LEU A 454 10.08 -1.81 12.65
C LEU A 454 11.09 -2.84 13.20
N SER A 455 12.39 -2.61 12.98
CA SER A 455 13.43 -3.50 13.47
C SER A 455 13.48 -3.58 15.00
N ASP A 456 13.46 -2.42 15.68
CA ASP A 456 13.48 -2.39 17.14
C ASP A 456 12.19 -2.97 17.76
N ALA A 457 11.05 -2.80 17.09
CA ALA A 457 9.77 -3.38 17.50
C ALA A 457 9.78 -4.93 17.35
N ASP A 458 10.34 -5.44 16.25
CA ASP A 458 10.47 -6.89 16.04
C ASP A 458 11.36 -7.53 17.09
N ASP A 459 12.49 -6.91 17.46
CA ASP A 459 13.35 -7.36 18.58
C ASP A 459 12.57 -7.56 19.89
N HIS A 460 11.42 -6.90 20.05
CA HIS A 460 10.58 -6.95 21.25
C HIS A 460 9.22 -7.65 21.02
N GLY A 461 9.00 -8.25 19.85
CA GLY A 461 7.77 -8.96 19.51
C GLY A 461 6.54 -8.08 19.36
N LEU A 462 6.73 -6.83 18.91
CA LEU A 462 5.69 -5.84 18.75
C LEU A 462 5.31 -5.69 17.27
N MET A 463 4.01 -5.71 16.96
CA MET A 463 3.45 -5.31 15.68
C MET A 463 3.41 -3.78 15.56
N VAL A 464 3.46 -3.26 14.32
CA VAL A 464 3.48 -1.83 14.08
C VAL A 464 2.43 -1.42 13.04
N ILE A 465 1.61 -0.44 13.40
CA ILE A 465 0.70 0.29 12.52
C ILE A 465 1.26 1.72 12.37
N PHE A 466 1.25 2.26 11.15
CA PHE A 466 1.65 3.63 10.88
C PHE A 466 0.48 4.52 10.52
N HIS A 467 0.43 5.71 11.11
CA HIS A 467 -0.49 6.80 10.78
C HIS A 467 0.29 8.07 10.44
N GLY A 468 -0.39 9.09 9.89
CA GLY A 468 0.29 10.29 9.44
C GLY A 468 1.55 9.94 8.64
N CYS A 469 1.43 9.02 7.71
CA CYS A 469 2.56 8.23 7.21
C CYS A 469 2.64 8.22 5.68
N THR A 470 3.75 7.69 5.19
CA THR A 470 3.96 7.43 3.77
C THR A 470 3.22 6.19 3.29
N LEU A 471 3.09 6.05 1.96
CA LEU A 471 2.61 4.82 1.30
C LEU A 471 3.47 3.61 1.70
N PRO A 472 2.89 2.47 2.12
CA PRO A 472 3.63 1.22 2.25
C PRO A 472 4.06 0.73 0.86
N ARG A 473 5.30 0.29 0.76
CA ARG A 473 5.94 -0.05 -0.52
C ARG A 473 6.45 -1.48 -0.49
N GLY A 474 5.52 -2.44 -0.38
CA GLY A 474 5.83 -3.87 -0.23
C GLY A 474 6.22 -4.25 1.19
N TRP A 475 5.97 -3.39 2.16
CA TRP A 475 6.40 -3.56 3.55
C TRP A 475 5.77 -4.78 4.23
N GLU A 476 4.61 -5.21 3.79
CA GLU A 476 3.99 -6.47 4.25
C GLU A 476 4.90 -7.68 4.03
N ARG A 477 5.66 -7.72 2.93
CA ARG A 477 6.65 -8.78 2.67
C ARG A 477 8.02 -8.46 3.26
N MET A 478 8.41 -7.19 3.28
CA MET A 478 9.74 -6.76 3.71
C MET A 478 9.93 -6.85 5.21
N TYR A 479 8.89 -6.57 6.02
CA TYR A 479 8.98 -6.47 7.48
C TYR A 479 7.92 -7.35 8.15
N PRO A 480 8.31 -8.39 8.91
CA PRO A 480 7.38 -9.39 9.42
C PRO A 480 6.35 -8.85 10.42
N ASN A 481 6.68 -7.77 11.13
CA ASN A 481 5.85 -7.14 12.15
C ASN A 481 5.08 -5.89 11.66
N TYR A 482 5.21 -5.53 10.39
CA TYR A 482 4.39 -4.49 9.78
C TYR A 482 2.96 -5.01 9.55
N VAL A 483 1.95 -4.31 10.07
CA VAL A 483 0.56 -4.77 10.03
C VAL A 483 -0.44 -3.70 9.58
N GLY A 484 0.02 -2.63 8.99
CA GLY A 484 -0.86 -1.66 8.34
C GLY A 484 -0.34 -0.23 8.36
N SER A 485 -0.91 0.55 7.47
CA SER A 485 -0.71 2.01 7.38
C SER A 485 -2.00 2.68 6.97
N GLU A 486 -2.22 3.87 7.49
CA GLU A 486 -3.24 4.78 6.98
C GLU A 486 -2.88 5.22 5.55
N ALA A 487 -2.07 6.24 5.37
CA ALA A 487 -1.65 6.79 4.08
C ALA A 487 -2.81 6.97 3.09
N VAL A 488 -3.90 7.55 3.54
CA VAL A 488 -5.17 7.76 2.83
C VAL A 488 -6.01 8.76 3.61
N LEU A 489 -6.90 9.48 2.94
CA LEU A 489 -7.95 10.24 3.61
C LEU A 489 -8.97 9.24 4.19
N ALA A 490 -8.73 8.81 5.42
CA ALA A 490 -9.46 7.75 6.10
C ALA A 490 -10.84 8.21 6.59
N SER A 491 -11.70 7.25 6.96
CA SER A 491 -13.05 7.53 7.44
C SER A 491 -13.09 8.25 8.80
N GLU A 492 -12.00 8.28 9.56
CA GLU A 492 -11.88 9.08 10.79
C GLU A 492 -12.17 10.57 10.56
N ASN A 493 -11.94 11.07 9.34
CA ASN A 493 -12.23 12.44 8.98
C ASN A 493 -13.72 12.81 9.04
N MET A 494 -14.62 11.82 9.01
CA MET A 494 -16.09 12.04 9.10
C MET A 494 -16.52 12.75 10.38
N ILE A 495 -15.77 12.61 11.47
CA ILE A 495 -16.07 13.28 12.73
C ILE A 495 -15.83 14.79 12.70
N PHE A 496 -14.99 15.27 11.79
CA PHE A 496 -14.57 16.68 11.76
C PHE A 496 -15.58 17.59 11.06
N ASN A 497 -16.23 17.13 9.98
CA ASN A 497 -17.25 17.92 9.29
C ASN A 497 -18.11 17.08 8.33
N GLN A 498 -19.23 17.67 7.87
CA GLN A 498 -20.20 17.02 7.00
C GLN A 498 -19.64 16.67 5.62
N HIS A 499 -18.71 17.45 5.08
CA HIS A 499 -18.09 17.20 3.79
C HIS A 499 -17.48 15.80 3.70
N PHE A 500 -16.79 15.35 4.74
CA PHE A 500 -16.18 14.02 4.77
C PHE A 500 -17.25 12.91 4.85
N CYS A 501 -18.36 13.13 5.56
CA CYS A 501 -19.49 12.21 5.56
C CYS A 501 -20.15 12.12 4.17
N ASP A 502 -20.27 13.24 3.48
CA ASP A 502 -20.86 13.32 2.14
C ASP A 502 -20.00 12.63 1.08
N ASN A 503 -18.67 12.59 1.28
CA ASN A 503 -17.69 12.01 0.36
C ASN A 503 -17.23 10.59 0.73
N GLU A 504 -17.64 10.03 1.87
CA GLU A 504 -17.20 8.70 2.30
C GLU A 504 -17.47 7.61 1.24
N ALA A 505 -18.67 7.59 0.67
CA ALA A 505 -19.05 6.59 -0.33
C ALA A 505 -18.15 6.66 -1.58
N PHE A 506 -17.79 7.87 -2.03
CA PHE A 506 -16.84 8.06 -3.13
C PHE A 506 -15.47 7.50 -2.77
N ASN A 507 -14.91 7.86 -1.62
CA ASN A 507 -13.61 7.37 -1.17
C ASN A 507 -13.61 5.85 -1.02
N ALA A 508 -14.63 5.28 -0.39
CA ALA A 508 -14.75 3.83 -0.16
C ALA A 508 -14.85 3.02 -1.47
N THR A 509 -15.45 3.57 -2.52
CA THR A 509 -15.54 2.90 -3.83
C THR A 509 -14.33 3.16 -4.74
N LEU A 510 -13.42 4.05 -4.32
CA LEU A 510 -12.22 4.39 -5.08
C LEU A 510 -10.99 3.59 -4.61
N HIS A 511 -10.78 3.47 -3.31
CA HIS A 511 -9.56 2.88 -2.76
C HIS A 511 -9.30 1.41 -3.12
N PRO A 512 -10.29 0.52 -3.34
CA PRO A 512 -10.03 -0.84 -3.83
C PRO A 512 -9.30 -0.92 -5.17
N PHE A 513 -9.35 0.14 -5.97
CA PHE A 513 -8.68 0.25 -7.27
C PHE A 513 -7.32 0.95 -7.22
N ILE A 514 -7.02 1.67 -6.15
CA ILE A 514 -5.83 2.54 -6.07
C ILE A 514 -5.01 2.22 -4.81
N ARG A 515 -5.31 2.87 -3.69
CA ARG A 515 -4.48 2.81 -2.48
C ARG A 515 -4.42 1.41 -1.86
N ASN A 516 -5.57 0.73 -1.71
CA ASN A 516 -5.63 -0.59 -1.07
C ASN A 516 -5.15 -1.70 -1.99
N THR A 517 -5.00 -1.44 -3.30
CA THR A 517 -4.47 -2.43 -4.22
C THR A 517 -2.96 -2.61 -4.11
N VAL A 518 -2.23 -1.61 -3.65
CA VAL A 518 -0.76 -1.65 -3.54
C VAL A 518 -0.24 -1.88 -2.11
N GLY A 519 -1.12 -1.94 -1.12
CA GLY A 519 -0.71 -2.17 0.28
C GLY A 519 -1.89 -2.23 1.24
N CYS A 520 -1.66 -2.80 2.42
CA CYS A 520 -2.61 -2.77 3.53
C CYS A 520 -3.01 -1.34 3.86
N MET A 521 -4.29 -1.13 4.21
CA MET A 521 -4.85 0.19 4.44
C MET A 521 -5.74 0.18 5.67
N GLU A 522 -5.35 0.92 6.70
CA GLU A 522 -6.21 1.17 7.84
C GLU A 522 -7.15 2.33 7.53
N PHE A 523 -8.36 2.00 7.13
CA PHE A 523 -9.38 2.97 6.74
C PHE A 523 -10.26 3.41 7.92
N GLY A 524 -10.30 2.64 9.01
CA GLY A 524 -11.13 2.89 10.18
C GLY A 524 -12.63 2.82 9.90
N GLY A 525 -13.05 1.98 8.95
CA GLY A 525 -14.45 1.84 8.53
C GLY A 525 -15.35 1.14 9.54
N THR A 526 -16.60 0.97 9.12
CA THR A 526 -17.68 0.34 9.88
C THR A 526 -18.18 1.21 11.05
N PHE A 527 -18.60 2.43 10.72
CA PHE A 527 -19.36 3.27 11.64
C PHE A 527 -20.82 2.83 11.68
N LEU A 528 -21.32 2.42 12.84
CA LEU A 528 -22.75 2.15 13.02
C LEU A 528 -23.49 3.31 13.71
N ASN A 529 -22.78 4.28 14.27
CA ASN A 529 -23.38 5.54 14.68
C ASN A 529 -23.91 6.32 13.46
N LYS A 530 -25.06 6.96 13.59
CA LYS A 530 -25.64 7.87 12.57
C LYS A 530 -25.07 9.29 12.71
N ARG A 531 -24.75 9.69 13.91
CA ARG A 531 -24.14 10.96 14.27
C ARG A 531 -22.69 10.74 14.70
N MET A 532 -21.82 11.55 14.17
CA MET A 532 -20.38 11.40 14.37
C MET A 532 -19.94 12.04 15.69
N ASN A 533 -20.49 11.55 16.81
CA ASN A 533 -20.05 11.90 18.15
C ASN A 533 -20.27 10.76 19.15
N ARG A 534 -19.79 10.95 20.37
CA ARG A 534 -19.87 9.99 21.46
C ARG A 534 -21.31 9.56 21.80
N GLY A 535 -22.24 10.50 21.77
CA GLY A 535 -23.65 10.27 22.17
C GLY A 535 -24.53 9.75 21.03
N ASN A 536 -24.03 9.67 19.80
CA ASN A 536 -24.83 9.39 18.60
C ASN A 536 -26.01 10.38 18.42
N ASP A 537 -25.88 11.60 18.92
CA ASP A 537 -26.93 12.61 19.01
C ASP A 537 -26.56 13.97 18.40
N GLY A 538 -25.30 14.18 18.02
CA GLY A 538 -24.75 15.41 17.48
C GLY A 538 -23.61 15.19 16.46
N GLY A 539 -23.00 16.28 16.01
CA GLY A 539 -21.94 16.23 15.01
C GLY A 539 -22.42 15.99 13.58
N PRO A 540 -21.50 15.70 12.64
CA PRO A 540 -21.84 15.35 11.26
C PRO A 540 -22.76 14.14 11.16
N ILE A 541 -23.47 14.02 10.05
CA ILE A 541 -24.43 12.93 9.79
C ILE A 541 -23.82 11.99 8.76
N ARG A 542 -23.67 10.72 9.10
CA ARG A 542 -23.28 9.68 8.17
C ARG A 542 -24.36 9.50 7.08
N VAL A 543 -23.94 9.57 5.81
CA VAL A 543 -24.85 9.46 4.65
C VAL A 543 -25.02 8.00 4.21
N THR A 544 -23.98 7.20 4.34
CA THR A 544 -23.97 5.78 3.97
C THR A 544 -24.87 4.94 4.86
N THR A 545 -25.38 3.82 4.33
CA THR A 545 -26.23 2.90 5.10
C THR A 545 -25.40 2.03 6.06
N ASP A 546 -26.06 1.34 7.00
CA ASP A 546 -25.39 0.39 7.90
C ASP A 546 -24.80 -0.77 7.10
N ILE A 547 -25.51 -1.26 6.09
CA ILE A 547 -25.01 -2.34 5.23
C ILE A 547 -23.82 -1.88 4.38
N PHE A 548 -23.79 -0.61 3.93
CA PHE A 548 -22.59 -0.05 3.31
C PHE A 548 -21.39 -0.16 4.26
N GLN A 549 -21.58 0.20 5.52
CA GLN A 549 -20.53 0.14 6.54
C GLN A 549 -20.04 -1.30 6.79
N LEU A 550 -20.97 -2.27 6.91
CA LEU A 550 -20.57 -3.69 7.00
C LEU A 550 -19.78 -4.16 5.78
N ALA A 551 -20.15 -3.70 4.59
CA ALA A 551 -19.45 -4.06 3.36
C ALA A 551 -18.02 -3.49 3.29
N THR A 552 -17.72 -2.36 3.96
CA THR A 552 -16.36 -1.83 4.05
C THR A 552 -15.41 -2.77 4.78
N ALA A 553 -15.88 -3.52 5.78
CA ALA A 553 -15.09 -4.51 6.49
C ALA A 553 -14.61 -5.68 5.60
N VAL A 554 -15.33 -5.93 4.49
CA VAL A 554 -14.93 -6.91 3.46
C VAL A 554 -14.13 -6.24 2.34
N ALA A 555 -14.53 -5.04 1.93
CA ALA A 555 -13.94 -4.34 0.78
C ALA A 555 -12.47 -3.99 1.01
N PHE A 556 -12.10 -3.62 2.24
CA PHE A 556 -10.74 -3.22 2.56
C PHE A 556 -9.93 -4.35 3.17
N GLN A 557 -8.62 -4.23 3.01
CA GLN A 557 -7.66 -5.20 3.50
C GLN A 557 -6.68 -4.52 4.45
N ASN A 558 -6.68 -5.00 5.67
CA ASN A 558 -5.68 -4.70 6.69
C ASN A 558 -5.65 -5.84 7.71
N PRO A 559 -4.50 -6.43 8.04
CA PRO A 559 -4.45 -7.60 8.93
C PRO A 559 -4.83 -7.29 10.38
N ILE A 560 -4.63 -6.05 10.83
CA ILE A 560 -5.19 -5.53 12.10
C ILE A 560 -6.23 -4.47 11.73
N GLN A 561 -7.51 -4.75 11.97
CA GLN A 561 -8.59 -3.82 11.68
C GLN A 561 -9.17 -3.22 12.96
N ASN A 562 -8.91 -1.92 13.16
CA ASN A 562 -9.55 -1.15 14.23
C ASN A 562 -10.88 -0.59 13.71
N PHE A 563 -11.99 -1.28 14.04
CA PHE A 563 -13.31 -0.87 13.58
C PHE A 563 -13.85 0.32 14.38
N ALA A 564 -14.57 1.21 13.71
CA ALA A 564 -15.15 2.42 14.27
C ALA A 564 -16.46 2.16 15.04
N LEU A 565 -16.55 1.03 15.73
CA LEU A 565 -17.67 0.69 16.58
C LEU A 565 -17.54 1.35 17.96
N ALA A 566 -18.66 1.69 18.56
CA ALA A 566 -18.72 2.23 19.92
C ALA A 566 -19.58 1.35 20.85
N PRO A 567 -19.41 1.41 22.18
CA PRO A 567 -20.12 0.57 23.12
C PRO A 567 -21.65 0.60 23.01
N ASN A 568 -22.23 1.72 22.58
CA ASN A 568 -23.68 1.83 22.33
C ASN A 568 -24.15 0.90 21.19
N ASN A 569 -23.30 0.60 20.21
CA ASN A 569 -23.69 -0.24 19.08
C ASN A 569 -24.05 -1.68 19.50
N LEU A 570 -23.57 -2.15 20.64
CA LEU A 570 -23.97 -3.45 21.15
C LEU A 570 -25.48 -3.58 21.42
N THR A 571 -26.20 -2.45 21.55
CA THR A 571 -27.64 -2.42 21.96
C THR A 571 -28.51 -1.57 21.03
N ASP A 572 -27.99 -0.62 20.29
CA ASP A 572 -28.76 0.35 19.51
C ASP A 572 -28.84 0.02 17.99
N VAL A 573 -28.19 -1.07 17.57
CA VAL A 573 -28.27 -1.58 16.18
C VAL A 573 -28.81 -3.01 16.16
N PRO A 574 -29.32 -3.51 15.03
CA PRO A 574 -29.79 -4.89 14.89
C PRO A 574 -28.72 -5.92 15.27
N ALA A 575 -29.10 -6.96 16.01
CA ALA A 575 -28.17 -7.97 16.51
C ALA A 575 -27.35 -8.66 15.41
N PHE A 576 -27.93 -8.87 14.22
CA PHE A 576 -27.24 -9.52 13.10
C PHE A 576 -26.06 -8.71 12.57
N GLU A 577 -26.05 -7.37 12.71
CA GLU A 577 -24.91 -6.52 12.34
C GLU A 577 -23.75 -6.77 13.30
N ILE A 578 -24.03 -6.83 14.58
CA ILE A 578 -23.05 -7.15 15.62
C ILE A 578 -22.51 -8.58 15.43
N ASP A 579 -23.40 -9.55 15.17
CA ASP A 579 -22.99 -10.93 14.91
C ASP A 579 -22.10 -11.04 13.65
N PHE A 580 -22.42 -10.31 12.58
CA PHE A 580 -21.56 -10.21 11.42
C PHE A 580 -20.17 -9.66 11.78
N MET A 581 -20.10 -8.57 12.53
CA MET A 581 -18.84 -7.94 12.93
C MET A 581 -18.03 -8.78 13.93
N LYS A 582 -18.66 -9.66 14.69
CA LYS A 582 -17.95 -10.66 15.53
C LYS A 582 -17.23 -11.72 14.72
N GLU A 583 -17.69 -12.03 13.52
CA GLU A 583 -17.22 -13.15 12.71
C GLU A 583 -16.32 -12.74 11.53
N ILE A 584 -16.29 -11.45 11.19
CA ILE A 584 -15.52 -10.99 10.01
C ILE A 584 -14.02 -11.26 10.18
N PRO A 585 -13.35 -11.92 9.22
CA PRO A 585 -11.91 -12.09 9.23
C PRO A 585 -11.19 -10.80 8.81
N THR A 586 -9.91 -10.68 9.15
CA THR A 586 -9.06 -9.55 8.75
C THR A 586 -7.96 -9.96 7.77
N VAL A 587 -7.73 -11.25 7.59
CA VAL A 587 -6.77 -11.81 6.63
C VAL A 587 -7.50 -12.62 5.57
N TRP A 588 -7.00 -12.59 4.36
CA TRP A 588 -7.67 -13.13 3.19
C TRP A 588 -6.72 -13.99 2.35
N ASP A 589 -7.23 -15.11 1.85
CA ASP A 589 -6.47 -16.00 0.98
C ASP A 589 -6.48 -15.55 -0.47
N GLU A 590 -7.53 -14.82 -0.87
CA GLU A 590 -7.72 -14.45 -2.26
C GLU A 590 -8.69 -13.26 -2.36
N VAL A 591 -8.46 -12.39 -3.33
CA VAL A 591 -9.40 -11.35 -3.78
C VAL A 591 -9.77 -11.59 -5.24
N LYS A 592 -11.04 -11.38 -5.57
CA LYS A 592 -11.56 -11.36 -6.95
C LYS A 592 -12.33 -10.07 -7.17
N PHE A 593 -11.95 -9.36 -8.20
CA PHE A 593 -12.76 -8.26 -8.71
C PHE A 593 -13.95 -8.84 -9.51
N ILE A 594 -15.14 -8.35 -9.25
CA ILE A 594 -16.37 -8.82 -9.91
C ILE A 594 -16.92 -7.78 -10.86
N ASP A 595 -17.09 -6.53 -10.39
CA ASP A 595 -17.62 -5.43 -11.19
C ASP A 595 -17.31 -4.10 -10.49
N GLY A 596 -17.23 -3.00 -11.24
CA GLY A 596 -17.02 -1.70 -10.61
C GLY A 596 -16.46 -0.63 -11.53
N TYR A 597 -16.46 0.59 -10.99
CA TYR A 597 -15.81 1.75 -11.57
C TYR A 597 -15.30 2.66 -10.43
N PRO A 598 -14.03 3.08 -10.43
CA PRO A 598 -13.44 3.84 -9.33
C PRO A 598 -14.24 5.10 -8.97
N GLY A 599 -14.60 5.24 -7.69
CA GLY A 599 -15.39 6.35 -7.19
C GLY A 599 -16.89 6.31 -7.49
N ARG A 600 -17.38 5.23 -8.15
CA ARG A 600 -18.81 5.07 -8.45
C ARG A 600 -19.42 3.88 -7.74
N TYR A 601 -18.85 2.72 -7.91
CA TYR A 601 -19.27 1.48 -7.23
C TYR A 601 -18.18 0.43 -7.32
N VAL A 602 -18.24 -0.55 -6.44
CA VAL A 602 -17.34 -1.72 -6.48
C VAL A 602 -18.06 -2.95 -5.98
N VAL A 603 -17.84 -4.07 -6.67
CA VAL A 603 -18.20 -5.42 -6.22
C VAL A 603 -16.94 -6.27 -6.25
N LEU A 604 -16.55 -6.79 -5.10
CA LEU A 604 -15.41 -7.70 -5.00
C LEU A 604 -15.70 -8.85 -4.03
N ALA A 605 -15.05 -9.97 -4.27
CA ALA A 605 -15.14 -11.14 -3.43
C ALA A 605 -13.79 -11.42 -2.76
N ARG A 606 -13.83 -11.85 -1.50
CA ARG A 606 -12.64 -12.27 -0.74
C ARG A 606 -12.89 -13.64 -0.13
N ARG A 607 -11.85 -14.46 -0.10
CA ARG A 607 -11.91 -15.80 0.50
C ARG A 607 -11.07 -15.85 1.78
N HIS A 608 -11.64 -16.47 2.80
CA HIS A 608 -10.94 -16.85 4.03
C HIS A 608 -11.21 -18.33 4.32
N GLY A 609 -10.19 -19.17 4.24
CA GLY A 609 -10.37 -20.62 4.32
C GLY A 609 -11.30 -21.15 3.22
N GLN A 610 -12.43 -21.67 3.61
CA GLN A 610 -13.48 -22.14 2.68
C GLN A 610 -14.59 -21.11 2.46
N ASP A 611 -14.61 -20.02 3.23
CA ASP A 611 -15.67 -19.03 3.20
C ASP A 611 -15.38 -17.90 2.22
N TRP A 612 -16.41 -17.55 1.43
CA TRP A 612 -16.40 -16.40 0.57
C TRP A 612 -17.29 -15.28 1.11
N TYR A 613 -16.79 -14.08 0.99
CA TYR A 613 -17.48 -12.83 1.29
C TYR A 613 -17.49 -11.98 0.02
N VAL A 614 -18.68 -11.52 -0.41
CA VAL A 614 -18.82 -10.61 -1.54
C VAL A 614 -19.35 -9.29 -1.03
N ALA A 615 -18.56 -8.23 -1.17
CA ALA A 615 -18.98 -6.87 -0.83
C ALA A 615 -19.40 -6.11 -2.08
N ALA A 616 -20.50 -5.39 -2.01
CA ALA A 616 -20.96 -4.46 -3.04
C ALA A 616 -21.23 -3.09 -2.40
N LEU A 617 -20.63 -2.03 -2.95
CA LEU A 617 -20.73 -0.65 -2.48
C LEU A 617 -21.20 0.25 -3.64
N ASN A 618 -22.13 1.16 -3.37
CA ASN A 618 -22.64 2.15 -4.32
C ASN A 618 -22.39 3.57 -3.79
N ALA A 619 -21.59 4.36 -4.49
CA ALA A 619 -21.40 5.78 -4.20
C ALA A 619 -22.37 6.69 -4.95
N GLY A 620 -23.21 6.13 -5.83
CA GLY A 620 -24.16 6.89 -6.64
C GLY A 620 -25.32 7.46 -5.79
N LYS A 621 -25.90 8.55 -6.28
CA LYS A 621 -27.08 9.17 -5.69
C LYS A 621 -28.39 8.43 -6.04
N GLU A 622 -28.31 7.48 -6.98
CA GLU A 622 -29.44 6.67 -7.46
C GLU A 622 -29.26 5.21 -7.07
N THR A 623 -30.38 4.48 -7.05
CA THR A 623 -30.34 3.03 -6.83
C THR A 623 -29.66 2.33 -8.00
N LEU A 624 -28.61 1.59 -7.71
CA LEU A 624 -27.87 0.78 -8.66
C LEU A 624 -28.39 -0.67 -8.65
N LYS A 625 -28.75 -1.20 -9.83
CA LYS A 625 -29.15 -2.60 -10.02
C LYS A 625 -28.11 -3.30 -10.87
N LEU A 626 -27.50 -4.33 -10.30
CA LEU A 626 -26.45 -5.12 -10.94
C LEU A 626 -26.89 -6.58 -11.07
N THR A 627 -26.47 -7.22 -12.15
CA THR A 627 -26.45 -8.68 -12.27
C THR A 627 -25.01 -9.09 -12.46
N VAL A 628 -24.45 -9.80 -11.50
CA VAL A 628 -23.05 -10.21 -11.48
C VAL A 628 -22.89 -11.71 -11.61
N ASP A 629 -21.72 -12.13 -12.10
CA ASP A 629 -21.35 -13.54 -12.19
C ASP A 629 -20.38 -13.88 -11.05
N LEU A 630 -20.81 -14.82 -10.21
CA LEU A 630 -20.09 -15.35 -9.04
C LEU A 630 -19.87 -16.86 -9.20
N PRO A 631 -19.04 -17.29 -10.14
CA PRO A 631 -18.89 -18.73 -10.45
C PRO A 631 -18.42 -19.54 -9.26
N MET A 632 -17.61 -18.92 -8.34
CA MET A 632 -17.13 -19.55 -7.11
C MET A 632 -18.26 -19.86 -6.11
N LEU A 633 -19.43 -19.23 -6.25
CA LEU A 633 -20.60 -19.41 -5.38
C LEU A 633 -21.77 -20.10 -6.09
N ALA A 634 -21.57 -20.65 -7.30
CA ALA A 634 -22.65 -21.23 -8.10
C ALA A 634 -23.45 -22.28 -7.34
N GLY A 635 -24.75 -22.02 -7.12
CA GLY A 635 -25.67 -22.89 -6.40
C GLY A 635 -25.51 -22.92 -4.87
N SER A 636 -24.58 -22.13 -4.32
CA SER A 636 -24.29 -22.11 -2.87
C SER A 636 -25.36 -21.37 -2.09
N PRO A 637 -25.70 -21.84 -0.86
CA PRO A 637 -26.48 -21.08 0.09
C PRO A 637 -25.62 -19.95 0.68
N VAL A 638 -26.21 -18.76 0.82
CA VAL A 638 -25.54 -17.58 1.34
C VAL A 638 -26.45 -16.81 2.30
N ALA A 639 -25.86 -16.13 3.28
CA ALA A 639 -26.51 -15.05 4.00
C ALA A 639 -26.33 -13.77 3.15
N TYR A 640 -27.42 -13.09 2.87
CA TYR A 640 -27.47 -11.85 2.12
C TYR A 640 -27.84 -10.69 3.02
N TYR A 641 -26.87 -9.86 3.32
CA TYR A 641 -27.00 -8.60 4.05
C TYR A 641 -27.27 -7.50 3.04
N HIS A 642 -28.35 -6.76 3.20
CA HIS A 642 -28.75 -5.74 2.24
C HIS A 642 -29.62 -4.65 2.87
N ASP A 643 -29.71 -3.52 2.22
CA ASP A 643 -30.68 -2.47 2.58
C ASP A 643 -32.09 -2.88 2.16
N GLY A 644 -33.07 -2.58 3.00
CA GLY A 644 -34.46 -2.84 2.74
C GLY A 644 -35.03 -2.02 1.58
N LYS A 645 -36.31 -2.23 1.25
CA LYS A 645 -37.02 -1.51 0.16
C LYS A 645 -37.07 0.00 0.36
N ASP A 646 -36.99 0.45 1.60
CA ASP A 646 -36.90 1.87 1.97
C ASP A 646 -35.50 2.48 1.72
N GLY A 647 -34.53 1.64 1.34
CA GLY A 647 -33.15 2.03 1.09
C GLY A 647 -32.36 2.43 2.33
N LYS A 648 -32.81 2.08 3.53
CA LYS A 648 -32.20 2.51 4.81
C LYS A 648 -32.21 1.43 5.88
N THR A 649 -33.28 0.64 5.98
CA THR A 649 -33.41 -0.38 7.03
C THR A 649 -32.52 -1.57 6.71
N PRO A 650 -31.53 -1.89 7.53
CA PRO A 650 -30.67 -3.04 7.30
C PRO A 650 -31.45 -4.35 7.46
N GLN A 651 -31.16 -5.31 6.60
CA GLN A 651 -31.80 -6.63 6.58
C GLN A 651 -30.78 -7.72 6.30
N VAL A 652 -31.10 -8.92 6.77
CA VAL A 652 -30.37 -10.15 6.41
C VAL A 652 -31.39 -11.23 6.05
N GLU A 653 -31.14 -11.94 4.96
CA GLU A 653 -31.93 -13.07 4.53
C GLU A 653 -31.08 -14.23 4.04
N GLU A 654 -31.61 -15.45 4.14
CA GLU A 654 -30.99 -16.62 3.55
C GLU A 654 -31.47 -16.79 2.10
N THR A 655 -30.51 -16.93 1.21
CA THR A 655 -30.82 -17.11 -0.22
C THR A 655 -29.79 -18.04 -0.89
N LYS A 656 -29.90 -18.20 -2.18
CA LYS A 656 -28.95 -18.99 -2.98
C LYS A 656 -28.47 -18.21 -4.20
N VAL A 657 -27.20 -18.33 -4.50
CA VAL A 657 -26.64 -17.89 -5.78
C VAL A 657 -27.18 -18.83 -6.88
N GLY A 658 -27.52 -18.27 -8.02
CA GLY A 658 -28.04 -19.04 -9.16
C GLY A 658 -27.10 -20.20 -9.55
N LYS A 659 -27.64 -21.28 -10.14
CA LYS A 659 -26.88 -22.47 -10.52
C LYS A 659 -25.72 -22.16 -11.49
N LYS A 660 -25.80 -21.06 -12.25
CA LYS A 660 -24.75 -20.57 -13.15
C LYS A 660 -23.86 -19.51 -12.52
N GLY A 661 -23.98 -19.26 -11.21
CA GLY A 661 -23.21 -18.22 -10.50
C GLY A 661 -23.84 -16.83 -10.55
N GLN A 662 -24.99 -16.63 -11.18
CA GLN A 662 -25.59 -15.30 -11.30
C GLN A 662 -26.28 -14.87 -9.99
N PHE A 663 -26.03 -13.60 -9.61
CA PHE A 663 -26.69 -12.93 -8.48
C PHE A 663 -27.11 -11.51 -8.85
N LYS A 664 -28.21 -11.03 -8.25
CA LYS A 664 -28.71 -9.67 -8.49
C LYS A 664 -28.62 -8.83 -7.21
N PHE A 665 -27.89 -7.74 -7.29
CA PHE A 665 -27.83 -6.73 -6.27
C PHE A 665 -28.79 -5.57 -6.60
N THR A 666 -29.39 -5.01 -5.53
CA THR A 666 -30.09 -3.73 -5.60
C THR A 666 -29.52 -2.87 -4.48
N LEU A 667 -28.71 -1.90 -4.82
CA LEU A 667 -27.95 -1.05 -3.91
C LEU A 667 -28.57 0.34 -3.93
N PRO A 668 -29.19 0.84 -2.84
CA PRO A 668 -29.72 2.19 -2.81
C PRO A 668 -28.59 3.24 -2.90
N SER A 669 -28.97 4.51 -2.94
CA SER A 669 -28.01 5.62 -2.88
C SER A 669 -27.13 5.49 -1.63
N CYS A 670 -25.80 5.55 -1.80
CA CYS A 670 -24.82 5.35 -0.74
C CYS A 670 -25.05 4.08 0.10
N GLY A 671 -25.62 3.04 -0.53
CA GLY A 671 -25.96 1.77 0.09
C GLY A 671 -25.00 0.65 -0.28
N GLY A 672 -25.13 -0.46 0.41
CA GLY A 672 -24.27 -1.62 0.24
C GLY A 672 -24.97 -2.97 0.27
N ALA A 673 -24.18 -4.01 0.06
CA ALA A 673 -24.60 -5.40 0.24
C ALA A 673 -23.42 -6.30 0.59
N VAL A 674 -23.68 -7.37 1.33
CA VAL A 674 -22.72 -8.44 1.57
C VAL A 674 -23.38 -9.81 1.33
N LEU A 675 -22.66 -10.68 0.61
CA LEU A 675 -22.94 -12.13 0.63
C LEU A 675 -21.88 -12.82 1.47
N LYS A 676 -22.30 -13.74 2.33
CA LYS A 676 -21.41 -14.61 3.10
C LYS A 676 -21.84 -16.06 2.88
N THR A 677 -20.90 -16.95 2.54
CA THR A 677 -21.19 -18.39 2.47
C THR A 677 -21.68 -18.91 3.82
N LYS A 678 -22.61 -19.84 3.77
CA LYS A 678 -23.03 -20.61 4.96
C LYS A 678 -22.36 -21.98 4.90
N ASN A 679 -21.56 -22.28 5.90
CA ASN A 679 -21.07 -23.64 6.11
C ASN A 679 -22.26 -24.57 6.31
N GLN A 680 -22.33 -25.66 5.54
CA GLN A 680 -23.34 -26.73 5.69
C GLN A 680 -23.09 -27.55 6.93
#